data_1b3c616fc74acabbc57c948ce70a2d48
#
_entry.id   1b3c616fc74acabbc57c948ce70a2d48
#
_cell.length_a   1.000
_cell.length_b   1.000
_cell.length_c   1.000
_cell.angle_alpha   90.00
_cell.angle_beta   90.00
_cell.angle_gamma   90.00
#
_symmetry.space_group_name_H-M   'P 1'
#
loop_
_entity.id
_entity.type
_entity.pdbx_description
1 polymer ?
#
loop_
_entity_poly.entity_id
_entity_poly.type
_entity_poly.pdbx_seq_one_letter_code
_entity_poly.pdbx_strand_id
1 'polypeptide(L)'
;MPAEPQRLDRPKPGSITSQFGRGAGAPDYLKGLNAEQREAVLTTEGPVLVLAGAGTGKTRVLTTRIAHILTSRLAWPSEILSVTFTNKAAREMKERIGKIAGSAVEGMPWLGTFHSIGARILRRHAELVNLRSDFTILDTDDQVRLIKQLLEAENIDEKRWPARVFAGMLDGWKNRGWLPEDVPMSELSGFANGRLPNLYRDYQTRLATLNATDFGDLLLLNIKLFKEYPDVLAEYHRRFKYMLVDEYQDSNTAQYLWLRLLAQGKPASEANLCVVGDDDQSIYGWRGAEVDNILRFEKDFPGAKVIRLERNYRSTSNILKAASHLIANNESRLGKTLQTDVGEPGELITVTSVWDSDEEARQVGEEIEQLQRRGEPLNSIAILVRASHQMRSFEERFITLGLNYRVIGGPRFYERKEIRDALAYLRLVWNPNDDLAFERIVNVPKRGLGDSTMKLIFDAARHQGASLTDTVRMLVQTEELKPKQRTTLRQLVDQFDEWGRRAKAASAEDFADEADGPPGIVRRHTAHADLARLVLDESGYTEMWQNDKSAEAEGRLENLKELVNSMEEFDSLGGFLEHVSLVMDRDTGEADDAVSIMTLHSAKGLEFDTVFLPGWEEGLFPSQRTLDELGRAGLEEERRLAYVGLTRARKRLKVSVAQNRLTHGLWQSAIPSRFLDELPASAVEVRDTGSGYGGYGYGGRSNRGFDTRDPFDSLYETPGWQRARAQASTRKSHGPVTIDGDLVARSVDDGRGSAYSVGQRVFHLKFGYGTINNIEGNKLSIEFEKAGPKKVLESFVQKA
;
A
#
# COMPACT_ATOMS: atom_id res chain seq x y z
N MET A 1 29.67 -34.62 36.78
CA MET A 1 30.54 -33.91 35.86
C MET A 1 30.32 -34.50 34.49
N PRO A 2 29.72 -33.83 33.55
CA PRO A 2 29.65 -34.31 32.18
C PRO A 2 30.93 -33.94 31.45
N ALA A 3 31.45 -34.87 30.67
CA ALA A 3 32.70 -34.78 29.93
C ALA A 3 32.68 -33.66 28.89
N GLU A 4 33.71 -32.83 28.82
CA GLU A 4 33.94 -31.85 27.76
C GLU A 4 34.01 -32.56 26.40
N PRO A 5 33.37 -32.00 25.34
CA PRO A 5 33.53 -32.51 24.01
C PRO A 5 34.95 -32.20 23.51
N GLN A 6 35.67 -33.22 23.07
CA GLN A 6 37.00 -33.13 22.48
C GLN A 6 36.98 -32.15 21.28
N ARG A 7 37.79 -31.11 21.39
CA ARG A 7 38.12 -30.20 20.26
C ARG A 7 38.83 -30.99 19.16
N LEU A 8 38.21 -31.16 18.03
CA LEU A 8 38.88 -31.59 16.82
C LEU A 8 39.81 -30.44 16.36
N ASP A 9 41.12 -30.69 16.45
CA ASP A 9 42.15 -29.75 16.05
C ASP A 9 41.99 -29.38 14.54
N ARG A 10 42.08 -28.09 14.24
CA ARG A 10 42.15 -27.60 12.86
C ARG A 10 43.47 -28.07 12.23
N PRO A 11 43.42 -28.56 10.98
CA PRO A 11 44.69 -28.88 10.29
C PRO A 11 45.51 -27.60 10.08
N LYS A 12 46.74 -27.61 10.56
CA LYS A 12 47.71 -26.52 10.42
C LYS A 12 47.97 -26.23 8.93
N PRO A 13 48.14 -24.94 8.52
CA PRO A 13 48.58 -24.59 7.17
C PRO A 13 49.90 -25.29 6.83
N GLY A 14 49.90 -26.14 5.82
CA GLY A 14 51.10 -26.92 5.42
C GLY A 14 50.99 -28.43 5.66
N SER A 15 49.85 -28.93 6.19
CA SER A 15 49.66 -30.39 6.35
C SER A 15 49.47 -31.07 4.97
N ILE A 16 49.83 -32.36 4.89
CA ILE A 16 49.71 -33.15 3.66
C ILE A 16 48.26 -33.13 3.14
N THR A 17 47.25 -33.01 3.96
CA THR A 17 45.83 -32.80 3.59
C THR A 17 45.56 -31.48 2.86
N SER A 18 46.39 -30.45 3.06
CA SER A 18 46.26 -29.18 2.31
C SER A 18 46.84 -29.27 0.88
N GLN A 19 47.63 -30.30 0.58
CA GLN A 19 48.18 -30.53 -0.75
C GLN A 19 47.25 -31.31 -1.68
N PHE A 20 46.31 -32.07 -1.16
CA PHE A 20 45.26 -32.75 -1.98
C PHE A 20 44.22 -31.82 -2.57
N GLY A 21 44.15 -30.56 -2.18
CA GLY A 21 43.22 -29.52 -2.71
C GLY A 21 43.72 -28.70 -3.89
N ARG A 22 45.01 -28.91 -4.36
CA ARG A 22 45.60 -28.02 -5.39
C ARG A 22 45.41 -28.51 -6.85
N GLY A 23 44.40 -29.30 -7.12
CA GLY A 23 44.10 -29.77 -8.46
C GLY A 23 42.65 -29.76 -8.86
N ALA A 24 41.71 -29.32 -7.96
CA ALA A 24 40.31 -29.19 -8.29
C ALA A 24 40.08 -27.85 -8.96
N GLY A 25 39.53 -27.80 -10.17
CA GLY A 25 39.05 -26.61 -10.85
C GLY A 25 38.08 -25.86 -9.93
N ALA A 26 37.83 -24.58 -10.21
CA ALA A 26 36.92 -23.75 -9.39
C ALA A 26 35.62 -24.51 -9.11
N PRO A 27 35.13 -24.51 -7.85
CA PRO A 27 33.91 -25.21 -7.47
C PRO A 27 32.73 -24.84 -8.38
N ASP A 28 31.86 -25.79 -8.69
CA ASP A 28 30.78 -25.61 -9.68
C ASP A 28 29.87 -24.44 -9.37
N TYR A 29 29.64 -24.15 -8.10
CA TYR A 29 28.81 -22.99 -7.68
C TYR A 29 29.42 -21.63 -8.01
N LEU A 30 30.72 -21.56 -8.28
CA LEU A 30 31.39 -20.34 -8.75
C LEU A 30 31.36 -20.19 -10.29
N LYS A 31 30.99 -21.27 -11.00
CA LYS A 31 30.82 -21.22 -12.45
C LYS A 31 29.58 -20.41 -12.77
N GLY A 32 29.67 -19.51 -13.75
CA GLY A 32 28.56 -18.65 -14.16
C GLY A 32 28.35 -17.42 -13.27
N LEU A 33 29.22 -17.14 -12.30
CA LEU A 33 29.30 -15.83 -11.65
C LEU A 33 30.22 -14.92 -12.50
N ASN A 34 29.78 -13.67 -12.68
CA ASN A 34 30.66 -12.65 -13.25
C ASN A 34 31.80 -12.26 -12.29
N ALA A 35 32.72 -11.38 -12.71
CA ALA A 35 33.88 -11.03 -11.92
C ALA A 35 33.51 -10.38 -10.59
N GLU A 36 32.56 -9.45 -10.61
CA GLU A 36 32.10 -8.68 -9.44
C GLU A 36 31.30 -9.57 -8.49
N GLN A 37 30.43 -10.43 -9.00
CA GLN A 37 29.70 -11.42 -8.20
C GLN A 37 30.66 -12.43 -7.54
N ARG A 38 31.66 -12.90 -8.29
CA ARG A 38 32.70 -13.80 -7.76
C ARG A 38 33.52 -13.11 -6.68
N GLU A 39 33.91 -11.85 -6.89
CA GLU A 39 34.62 -11.05 -5.89
C GLU A 39 33.78 -10.92 -4.61
N ALA A 40 32.49 -10.61 -4.74
CA ALA A 40 31.58 -10.50 -3.61
C ALA A 40 31.42 -11.83 -2.85
N VAL A 41 31.44 -12.97 -3.52
CA VAL A 41 31.39 -14.29 -2.89
C VAL A 41 32.69 -14.64 -2.18
N LEU A 42 33.85 -14.33 -2.77
CA LEU A 42 35.17 -14.72 -2.28
C LEU A 42 35.76 -13.75 -1.23
N THR A 43 35.32 -12.49 -1.18
CA THR A 43 35.75 -11.53 -0.16
C THR A 43 35.05 -11.85 1.17
N THR A 44 35.51 -12.85 1.91
CA THR A 44 34.84 -13.35 3.12
C THR A 44 35.13 -12.54 4.36
N GLU A 45 36.31 -11.93 4.45
CA GLU A 45 36.76 -11.26 5.66
C GLU A 45 36.52 -9.73 5.59
N GLY A 46 36.21 -9.16 6.75
CA GLY A 46 35.95 -7.74 6.94
C GLY A 46 34.52 -7.31 6.52
N PRO A 47 34.18 -6.04 6.75
CA PRO A 47 32.88 -5.50 6.33
C PRO A 47 32.83 -5.31 4.81
N VAL A 48 31.71 -5.75 4.22
CA VAL A 48 31.47 -5.68 2.77
C VAL A 48 30.09 -5.11 2.50
N LEU A 49 30.02 -4.08 1.68
CA LEU A 49 28.77 -3.58 1.10
C LEU A 49 28.72 -4.05 -0.36
N VAL A 50 27.73 -4.86 -0.69
CA VAL A 50 27.41 -5.22 -2.06
C VAL A 50 26.27 -4.31 -2.54
N LEU A 51 26.64 -3.28 -3.27
CA LEU A 51 25.71 -2.35 -3.88
C LEU A 51 25.22 -2.94 -5.20
N ALA A 52 24.04 -3.49 -5.20
CA ALA A 52 23.55 -4.34 -6.28
C ALA A 52 22.26 -3.80 -6.87
N GLY A 53 22.30 -3.34 -8.12
CA GLY A 53 21.12 -2.85 -8.81
C GLY A 53 20.04 -3.92 -9.07
N ALA A 54 18.92 -3.49 -9.62
CA ALA A 54 17.85 -4.40 -10.00
C ALA A 54 18.35 -5.46 -10.98
N GLY A 55 17.96 -6.73 -10.80
CA GLY A 55 18.28 -7.83 -11.73
C GLY A 55 19.75 -8.22 -11.82
N THR A 56 20.62 -7.75 -10.92
CA THR A 56 22.08 -8.07 -10.93
C THR A 56 22.43 -9.33 -10.13
N GLY A 57 21.46 -10.00 -9.55
CA GLY A 57 21.65 -11.26 -8.84
C GLY A 57 22.01 -11.12 -7.35
N LYS A 58 21.51 -10.09 -6.65
CA LYS A 58 21.68 -9.87 -5.19
C LYS A 58 21.57 -11.14 -4.37
N THR A 59 20.42 -11.78 -4.41
CA THR A 59 20.14 -13.01 -3.63
C THR A 59 21.02 -14.16 -4.04
N ARG A 60 21.39 -14.26 -5.34
CA ARG A 60 22.32 -15.30 -5.84
C ARG A 60 23.70 -15.11 -5.20
N VAL A 61 24.23 -13.90 -5.18
CA VAL A 61 25.53 -13.60 -4.56
C VAL A 61 25.50 -13.94 -3.09
N LEU A 62 24.46 -13.50 -2.34
CA LEU A 62 24.34 -13.71 -0.91
C LEU A 62 24.25 -15.21 -0.57
N THR A 63 23.38 -15.96 -1.26
CA THR A 63 23.23 -17.40 -1.04
C THR A 63 24.47 -18.20 -1.42
N THR A 64 25.13 -17.83 -2.53
CA THR A 64 26.38 -18.47 -2.96
C THR A 64 27.52 -18.16 -1.99
N ARG A 65 27.59 -16.95 -1.43
CA ARG A 65 28.57 -16.57 -0.40
C ARG A 65 28.38 -17.40 0.87
N ILE A 66 27.14 -17.59 1.35
CA ILE A 66 26.86 -18.46 2.50
C ILE A 66 27.30 -19.89 2.21
N ALA A 67 26.92 -20.41 1.05
CA ALA A 67 27.33 -21.75 0.64
C ALA A 67 28.85 -21.89 0.53
N HIS A 68 29.55 -20.87 0.04
CA HIS A 68 31.00 -20.82 -0.01
C HIS A 68 31.64 -20.88 1.38
N ILE A 69 31.15 -20.08 2.34
CA ILE A 69 31.60 -20.10 3.73
C ILE A 69 31.45 -21.49 4.35
N LEU A 70 30.29 -22.13 4.13
CA LEU A 70 29.99 -23.48 4.63
C LEU A 70 30.86 -24.55 3.99
N THR A 71 30.96 -24.57 2.66
CA THR A 71 31.70 -25.59 1.90
C THR A 71 33.21 -25.47 2.09
N SER A 72 33.72 -24.23 2.25
CA SER A 72 35.11 -23.94 2.56
C SER A 72 35.46 -24.12 4.04
N ARG A 73 34.47 -24.50 4.88
CA ARG A 73 34.63 -24.71 6.31
C ARG A 73 35.20 -23.50 7.08
N LEU A 74 34.85 -22.29 6.63
CA LEU A 74 35.28 -21.05 7.31
C LEU A 74 34.48 -20.84 8.59
N ALA A 75 33.26 -21.32 8.65
CA ALA A 75 32.38 -21.29 9.83
C ALA A 75 31.45 -22.52 9.84
N TRP A 76 30.97 -22.85 11.05
CA TRP A 76 29.90 -23.79 11.24
C TRP A 76 28.55 -23.13 10.91
N PRO A 77 27.50 -23.88 10.53
CA PRO A 77 26.17 -23.34 10.28
C PRO A 77 25.62 -22.50 11.43
N SER A 78 25.92 -22.88 12.68
CA SER A 78 25.50 -22.17 13.89
C SER A 78 26.29 -20.89 14.18
N GLU A 79 27.36 -20.62 13.43
CA GLU A 79 28.21 -19.43 13.57
C GLU A 79 27.90 -18.35 12.50
N ILE A 80 26.90 -18.61 11.65
CA ILE A 80 26.47 -17.70 10.57
C ILE A 80 25.11 -17.10 10.95
N LEU A 81 25.07 -15.77 11.05
CA LEU A 81 23.82 -15.00 11.13
C LEU A 81 23.44 -14.55 9.73
N SER A 82 22.23 -14.90 9.28
CA SER A 82 21.71 -14.44 8.01
C SER A 82 20.29 -13.88 8.18
N VAL A 83 20.12 -12.60 7.90
CA VAL A 83 18.84 -11.89 8.11
C VAL A 83 18.28 -11.34 6.80
N THR A 84 16.96 -11.42 6.69
CA THR A 84 16.17 -10.88 5.59
C THR A 84 14.87 -10.28 6.11
N PHE A 85 14.10 -9.62 5.23
CA PHE A 85 12.89 -8.88 5.63
C PHE A 85 11.64 -9.76 5.76
N THR A 86 11.52 -10.81 4.96
CA THR A 86 10.29 -11.62 4.91
C THR A 86 10.57 -13.10 5.13
N ASN A 87 9.60 -13.81 5.75
CA ASN A 87 9.69 -15.26 5.92
C ASN A 87 9.76 -16.01 4.59
N LYS A 88 9.15 -15.47 3.52
CA LYS A 88 9.26 -16.01 2.16
C LYS A 88 10.70 -15.95 1.67
N ALA A 89 11.34 -14.77 1.76
CA ALA A 89 12.74 -14.61 1.35
C ALA A 89 13.69 -15.51 2.16
N ALA A 90 13.46 -15.65 3.47
CA ALA A 90 14.25 -16.55 4.32
C ALA A 90 14.11 -18.02 3.87
N ARG A 91 12.92 -18.47 3.49
CA ARG A 91 12.65 -19.80 2.99
C ARG A 91 13.33 -20.05 1.63
N GLU A 92 13.18 -19.12 0.71
CA GLU A 92 13.85 -19.20 -0.60
C GLU A 92 15.38 -19.20 -0.47
N MET A 93 15.91 -18.39 0.45
CA MET A 93 17.34 -18.37 0.75
C MET A 93 17.81 -19.72 1.27
N LYS A 94 17.09 -20.32 2.23
CA LYS A 94 17.38 -21.63 2.79
C LYS A 94 17.39 -22.71 1.69
N GLU A 95 16.40 -22.70 0.82
CA GLU A 95 16.31 -23.64 -0.30
C GLU A 95 17.48 -23.51 -1.29
N ARG A 96 17.84 -22.28 -1.66
CA ARG A 96 18.96 -22.01 -2.57
C ARG A 96 20.31 -22.41 -1.98
N ILE A 97 20.54 -22.16 -0.69
CA ILE A 97 21.74 -22.60 0.02
C ILE A 97 21.79 -24.13 0.06
N GLY A 98 20.66 -24.79 0.36
CA GLY A 98 20.55 -26.23 0.40
C GLY A 98 20.91 -26.92 -0.92
N LYS A 99 20.56 -26.30 -2.06
CA LYS A 99 20.96 -26.81 -3.40
C LYS A 99 22.49 -26.86 -3.60
N ILE A 100 23.26 -26.02 -2.90
CA ILE A 100 24.70 -25.90 -3.05
C ILE A 100 25.44 -26.62 -1.91
N ALA A 101 25.02 -26.39 -0.67
CA ALA A 101 25.69 -26.86 0.54
C ALA A 101 25.06 -28.12 1.15
N GLY A 102 23.99 -28.66 0.54
CA GLY A 102 23.29 -29.85 1.00
C GLY A 102 22.66 -29.67 2.37
N SER A 103 22.71 -30.70 3.19
CA SER A 103 22.11 -30.72 4.54
C SER A 103 22.75 -29.76 5.53
N ALA A 104 23.89 -29.15 5.22
CA ALA A 104 24.51 -28.15 6.12
C ALA A 104 23.58 -26.97 6.46
N VAL A 105 22.65 -26.63 5.56
CA VAL A 105 21.66 -25.56 5.78
C VAL A 105 20.69 -25.85 6.93
N GLU A 106 20.40 -27.13 7.22
CA GLU A 106 19.52 -27.52 8.32
C GLU A 106 20.11 -27.15 9.71
N GLY A 107 21.45 -27.07 9.80
CA GLY A 107 22.17 -26.65 10.99
C GLY A 107 22.27 -25.11 11.14
N MET A 108 21.55 -24.29 10.36
CA MET A 108 21.57 -22.83 10.43
C MET A 108 20.40 -22.25 11.27
N PRO A 109 20.52 -22.21 12.59
CA PRO A 109 19.44 -21.73 13.46
C PRO A 109 19.27 -20.21 13.36
N TRP A 110 20.25 -19.46 12.84
CA TRP A 110 20.30 -18.02 12.77
C TRP A 110 20.04 -17.47 11.34
N LEU A 111 19.32 -18.24 10.54
CA LEU A 111 18.78 -17.80 9.26
C LEU A 111 17.29 -17.52 9.42
N GLY A 112 16.87 -16.28 9.17
CA GLY A 112 15.48 -15.85 9.35
C GLY A 112 15.26 -14.35 9.16
N THR A 113 14.12 -13.86 9.64
CA THR A 113 13.85 -12.41 9.66
C THR A 113 14.47 -11.77 10.91
N PHE A 114 14.70 -10.46 10.88
CA PHE A 114 15.16 -9.71 12.06
C PHE A 114 14.36 -10.04 13.31
N HIS A 115 13.04 -9.99 13.22
CA HIS A 115 12.14 -10.25 14.35
C HIS A 115 12.20 -11.70 14.84
N SER A 116 12.28 -12.67 13.92
CA SER A 116 12.37 -14.09 14.33
C SER A 116 13.68 -14.42 15.05
N ILE A 117 14.78 -13.81 14.61
CA ILE A 117 16.09 -13.93 15.28
C ILE A 117 16.06 -13.18 16.61
N GLY A 118 15.51 -11.95 16.63
CA GLY A 118 15.34 -11.16 17.84
C GLY A 118 14.54 -11.90 18.91
N ALA A 119 13.41 -12.49 18.55
CA ALA A 119 12.60 -13.31 19.44
C ALA A 119 13.39 -14.51 20.01
N ARG A 120 14.21 -15.17 19.17
CA ARG A 120 15.05 -16.31 19.61
C ARG A 120 16.11 -15.90 20.61
N ILE A 121 16.75 -14.75 20.41
CA ILE A 121 17.74 -14.19 21.34
C ILE A 121 17.05 -13.82 22.66
N LEU A 122 15.93 -13.11 22.60
CA LEU A 122 15.17 -12.72 23.80
C LEU A 122 14.70 -13.92 24.60
N ARG A 123 14.17 -14.98 23.96
CA ARG A 123 13.75 -16.20 24.67
C ARG A 123 14.89 -16.86 25.45
N ARG A 124 16.12 -16.73 24.95
CA ARG A 124 17.30 -17.29 25.61
C ARG A 124 17.75 -16.48 26.82
N HIS A 125 17.48 -15.18 26.81
CA HIS A 125 17.92 -14.23 27.84
C HIS A 125 16.74 -13.45 28.42
N ALA A 126 15.54 -14.04 28.42
CA ALA A 126 14.31 -13.38 28.78
C ALA A 126 14.32 -12.76 30.18
N GLU A 127 14.88 -13.45 31.16
CA GLU A 127 14.96 -13.02 32.54
C GLU A 127 15.73 -11.71 32.73
N LEU A 128 16.74 -11.46 31.88
CA LEU A 128 17.54 -10.22 31.93
C LEU A 128 16.75 -8.98 31.48
N VAL A 129 15.65 -9.17 30.77
CA VAL A 129 14.76 -8.09 30.30
C VAL A 129 13.39 -8.13 30.96
N ASN A 130 13.29 -8.77 32.15
CA ASN A 130 12.06 -8.93 32.93
C ASN A 130 10.93 -9.68 32.19
N LEU A 131 11.29 -10.68 31.41
CA LEU A 131 10.38 -11.60 30.72
C LEU A 131 10.70 -13.04 31.14
N ARG A 132 9.76 -13.94 30.93
CA ARG A 132 10.00 -15.37 30.92
C ARG A 132 10.23 -15.88 29.51
N SER A 133 10.91 -16.99 29.35
CA SER A 133 11.25 -17.56 28.03
C SER A 133 10.02 -17.93 27.20
N ASP A 134 8.86 -18.11 27.82
CA ASP A 134 7.57 -18.45 27.22
C ASP A 134 6.69 -17.23 26.86
N PHE A 135 7.27 -16.03 26.81
CA PHE A 135 6.51 -14.81 26.55
C PHE A 135 5.68 -14.87 25.26
N THR A 136 4.53 -14.22 25.31
CA THR A 136 3.61 -14.07 24.16
C THR A 136 3.99 -12.87 23.32
N ILE A 137 3.92 -13.01 21.99
CA ILE A 137 4.10 -11.89 21.06
C ILE A 137 2.70 -11.43 20.66
N LEU A 138 2.33 -10.19 21.02
CA LEU A 138 1.04 -9.61 20.71
C LEU A 138 0.99 -9.21 19.23
N ASP A 139 -0.16 -9.45 18.61
CA ASP A 139 -0.47 -8.85 17.33
C ASP A 139 -0.97 -7.40 17.50
N THR A 140 -1.22 -6.71 16.37
CA THR A 140 -1.66 -5.31 16.37
C THR A 140 -3.02 -5.12 17.06
N ASP A 141 -3.94 -6.07 16.95
CA ASP A 141 -5.26 -5.96 17.57
C ASP A 141 -5.18 -6.14 19.08
N ASP A 142 -4.35 -7.07 19.54
CA ASP A 142 -4.07 -7.27 20.96
C ASP A 142 -3.32 -6.07 21.57
N GLN A 143 -2.35 -5.51 20.83
CA GLN A 143 -1.67 -4.26 21.21
C GLN A 143 -2.66 -3.11 21.41
N VAL A 144 -3.54 -2.87 20.43
CA VAL A 144 -4.56 -1.82 20.51
C VAL A 144 -5.53 -2.07 21.66
N ARG A 145 -5.92 -3.34 21.91
CA ARG A 145 -6.78 -3.70 23.03
C ARG A 145 -6.13 -3.38 24.39
N LEU A 146 -4.85 -3.71 24.54
CA LEU A 146 -4.08 -3.41 25.75
C LEU A 146 -3.96 -1.90 25.99
N ILE A 147 -3.69 -1.14 24.92
CA ILE A 147 -3.64 0.33 24.97
C ILE A 147 -4.99 0.92 25.39
N LYS A 148 -6.13 0.41 24.88
CA LYS A 148 -7.46 0.85 25.31
C LYS A 148 -7.68 0.68 26.81
N GLN A 149 -7.32 -0.50 27.32
CA GLN A 149 -7.41 -0.74 28.77
C GLN A 149 -6.53 0.22 29.57
N LEU A 150 -5.36 0.57 29.05
CA LEU A 150 -4.47 1.54 29.68
C LEU A 150 -5.08 2.95 29.69
N LEU A 151 -5.59 3.41 28.53
CA LEU A 151 -6.24 4.73 28.44
C LEU A 151 -7.45 4.84 29.36
N GLU A 152 -8.25 3.78 29.46
CA GLU A 152 -9.40 3.71 30.37
C GLU A 152 -8.94 3.78 31.85
N ALA A 153 -7.91 3.05 32.24
CA ALA A 153 -7.35 3.07 33.59
C ALA A 153 -6.82 4.46 33.97
N GLU A 154 -6.24 5.18 33.02
CA GLU A 154 -5.73 6.55 33.20
C GLU A 154 -6.79 7.64 33.02
N ASN A 155 -8.08 7.28 32.86
CA ASN A 155 -9.19 8.19 32.59
C ASN A 155 -8.93 9.12 31.38
N ILE A 156 -8.37 8.56 30.31
CA ILE A 156 -8.11 9.27 29.05
C ILE A 156 -9.24 8.93 28.07
N ASP A 157 -9.88 9.96 27.52
CA ASP A 157 -10.97 9.79 26.56
C ASP A 157 -10.46 9.23 25.22
N GLU A 158 -10.80 7.98 24.92
CA GLU A 158 -10.42 7.29 23.69
C GLU A 158 -10.98 7.99 22.43
N LYS A 159 -12.12 8.70 22.53
CA LYS A 159 -12.67 9.45 21.38
C LYS A 159 -11.76 10.61 20.97
N ARG A 160 -11.17 11.28 21.96
CA ARG A 160 -10.23 12.38 21.73
C ARG A 160 -8.82 11.89 21.40
N TRP A 161 -8.43 10.77 22.02
CA TRP A 161 -7.08 10.19 21.95
C TRP A 161 -7.13 8.71 21.56
N PRO A 162 -7.37 8.39 20.30
CA PRO A 162 -7.57 7.00 19.86
C PRO A 162 -6.37 6.10 20.15
N ALA A 163 -6.64 4.92 20.68
CA ALA A 163 -5.62 3.92 21.02
C ALA A 163 -4.73 3.55 19.82
N ARG A 164 -5.29 3.50 18.61
CA ARG A 164 -4.53 3.21 17.38
C ARG A 164 -3.49 4.28 17.04
N VAL A 165 -3.78 5.55 17.37
CA VAL A 165 -2.80 6.63 17.16
C VAL A 165 -1.62 6.45 18.09
N PHE A 166 -1.89 6.11 19.36
CA PHE A 166 -0.82 5.84 20.31
C PHE A 166 -0.03 4.57 19.94
N ALA A 167 -0.69 3.51 19.45
CA ALA A 167 -0.01 2.32 18.92
C ALA A 167 0.97 2.70 17.79
N GLY A 168 0.53 3.52 16.82
CA GLY A 168 1.40 3.98 15.75
C GLY A 168 2.59 4.83 16.23
N MET A 169 2.40 5.65 17.28
CA MET A 169 3.49 6.40 17.91
C MET A 169 4.50 5.47 18.58
N LEU A 170 4.02 4.46 19.32
CA LEU A 170 4.86 3.45 19.95
C LEU A 170 5.69 2.68 18.92
N ASP A 171 5.06 2.24 17.84
CA ASP A 171 5.75 1.54 16.75
C ASP A 171 6.82 2.43 16.11
N GLY A 172 6.51 3.70 15.86
CA GLY A 172 7.48 4.68 15.36
C GLY A 172 8.69 4.86 16.28
N TRP A 173 8.49 4.98 17.59
CA TRP A 173 9.57 5.13 18.56
C TRP A 173 10.39 3.86 18.71
N LYS A 174 9.74 2.69 18.77
CA LYS A 174 10.42 1.39 18.83
C LYS A 174 11.24 1.10 17.57
N ASN A 175 10.74 1.47 16.41
CA ASN A 175 11.47 1.37 15.14
C ASN A 175 12.70 2.29 15.08
N ARG A 176 12.71 3.38 15.86
CA ARG A 176 13.89 4.24 16.07
C ARG A 176 14.82 3.76 17.19
N GLY A 177 14.43 2.70 17.91
CA GLY A 177 15.20 2.13 19.02
C GLY A 177 15.09 2.96 20.30
N TRP A 178 14.01 3.74 20.47
CA TRP A 178 13.79 4.60 21.65
C TRP A 178 13.00 3.85 22.71
N LEU A 179 13.59 3.78 23.91
CA LEU A 179 12.92 3.42 25.14
C LEU A 179 12.06 4.61 25.66
N PRO A 180 11.18 4.42 26.64
CA PRO A 180 10.36 5.52 27.18
C PRO A 180 11.14 6.77 27.60
N GLU A 181 12.38 6.59 28.08
CA GLU A 181 13.30 7.65 28.49
C GLU A 181 14.03 8.34 27.31
N ASP A 182 14.11 7.69 26.15
CA ASP A 182 14.83 8.19 24.98
C ASP A 182 13.94 9.09 24.08
N VAL A 183 12.62 9.10 24.31
CA VAL A 183 11.69 9.84 23.44
C VAL A 183 11.90 11.34 23.59
N PRO A 184 12.20 12.08 22.51
CA PRO A 184 12.45 13.52 22.57
C PRO A 184 11.22 14.31 23.05
N MET A 185 11.44 15.38 23.81
CA MET A 185 10.36 16.25 24.33
C MET A 185 9.50 16.85 23.21
N SER A 186 10.05 17.07 22.03
CA SER A 186 9.33 17.56 20.85
C SER A 186 8.23 16.61 20.37
N GLU A 187 8.38 15.32 20.58
CA GLU A 187 7.39 14.29 20.20
C GLU A 187 6.33 14.04 21.28
N LEU A 188 6.54 14.59 22.49
CA LEU A 188 5.68 14.32 23.65
C LEU A 188 4.52 15.33 23.79
N SER A 189 4.46 16.40 23.00
CA SER A 189 3.61 17.56 23.26
C SER A 189 2.17 17.47 22.76
N GLY A 190 1.77 16.43 22.04
CA GLY A 190 0.47 16.43 21.35
C GLY A 190 -0.61 15.54 21.96
N PHE A 191 -0.27 14.36 22.44
CA PHE A 191 -1.22 13.31 22.83
C PHE A 191 -1.46 13.33 24.34
N ALA A 192 -2.71 13.11 24.75
CA ALA A 192 -3.12 12.97 26.15
C ALA A 192 -2.63 14.11 27.10
N ASN A 193 -2.55 15.34 26.58
CA ASN A 193 -2.12 16.52 27.35
C ASN A 193 -0.73 16.38 27.99
N GLY A 194 0.22 15.78 27.28
CA GLY A 194 1.61 15.60 27.74
C GLY A 194 1.86 14.37 28.60
N ARG A 195 0.92 13.42 28.72
CA ARG A 195 1.08 12.19 29.50
C ARG A 195 1.82 11.06 28.78
N LEU A 196 2.21 11.28 27.52
CA LEU A 196 2.84 10.26 26.68
C LEU A 196 4.00 9.51 27.31
N PRO A 197 4.96 10.15 28.05
CA PRO A 197 6.08 9.42 28.64
C PRO A 197 5.62 8.40 29.68
N ASN A 198 4.62 8.76 30.47
CA ASN A 198 4.07 7.86 31.48
C ASN A 198 3.30 6.73 30.84
N LEU A 199 2.46 7.03 29.83
CA LEU A 199 1.70 6.02 29.11
C LEU A 199 2.61 4.99 28.42
N TYR A 200 3.73 5.40 27.84
CA TYR A 200 4.68 4.47 27.24
C TYR A 200 5.33 3.58 28.31
N ARG A 201 5.75 4.16 29.44
CA ARG A 201 6.31 3.42 30.56
C ARG A 201 5.30 2.42 31.14
N ASP A 202 4.05 2.84 31.34
CA ASP A 202 2.98 2.02 31.89
C ASP A 202 2.62 0.89 30.91
N TYR A 203 2.64 1.18 29.59
CA TYR A 203 2.46 0.17 28.56
C TYR A 203 3.54 -0.91 28.64
N GLN A 204 4.82 -0.54 28.73
CA GLN A 204 5.93 -1.50 28.89
C GLN A 204 5.84 -2.28 30.21
N THR A 205 5.44 -1.62 31.29
CA THR A 205 5.21 -2.28 32.58
C THR A 205 4.09 -3.31 32.49
N ARG A 206 3.01 -2.98 31.76
CA ARG A 206 1.89 -3.88 31.54
C ARG A 206 2.27 -5.09 30.70
N LEU A 207 3.04 -4.88 29.63
CA LEU A 207 3.59 -5.97 28.82
C LEU A 207 4.44 -6.93 29.67
N ALA A 208 5.36 -6.40 30.47
CA ALA A 208 6.19 -7.22 31.38
C ALA A 208 5.34 -8.01 32.40
N THR A 209 4.30 -7.38 32.98
CA THR A 209 3.36 -8.04 33.89
C THR A 209 2.62 -9.20 33.21
N LEU A 210 2.24 -9.04 31.97
CA LEU A 210 1.54 -10.06 31.19
C LEU A 210 2.48 -11.12 30.61
N ASN A 211 3.76 -10.96 30.78
CA ASN A 211 4.80 -11.74 30.10
C ASN A 211 4.59 -11.71 28.57
N ALA A 212 4.45 -10.52 28.02
CA ALA A 212 4.20 -10.29 26.62
C ALA A 212 5.15 -9.25 26.01
N THR A 213 5.28 -9.28 24.71
CA THR A 213 5.99 -8.30 23.88
C THR A 213 5.12 -7.93 22.70
N ASP A 214 5.28 -6.74 22.14
CA ASP A 214 4.82 -6.45 20.79
C ASP A 214 5.96 -6.68 19.77
N PHE A 215 5.66 -6.48 18.48
CA PHE A 215 6.65 -6.68 17.41
C PHE A 215 7.86 -5.75 17.54
N GLY A 216 7.66 -4.49 17.91
CA GLY A 216 8.74 -3.52 18.10
C GLY A 216 9.69 -3.90 19.23
N ASP A 217 9.15 -4.47 20.30
CA ASP A 217 9.94 -4.94 21.45
C ASP A 217 10.91 -6.06 21.10
N LEU A 218 10.60 -6.88 20.08
CA LEU A 218 11.49 -7.95 19.68
C LEU A 218 12.90 -7.48 19.29
N LEU A 219 13.02 -6.24 18.83
CA LEU A 219 14.31 -5.63 18.52
C LEU A 219 14.74 -4.63 19.59
N LEU A 220 13.81 -3.82 20.10
CA LEU A 220 14.11 -2.82 21.12
C LEU A 220 14.70 -3.45 22.40
N LEU A 221 14.10 -4.54 22.90
CA LEU A 221 14.60 -5.25 24.07
C LEU A 221 15.92 -5.98 23.80
N ASN A 222 16.20 -6.41 22.57
CA ASN A 222 17.52 -6.90 22.19
C ASN A 222 18.58 -5.80 22.28
N ILE A 223 18.25 -4.60 21.77
CA ILE A 223 19.17 -3.45 21.84
C ILE A 223 19.44 -3.10 23.31
N LYS A 224 18.40 -3.08 24.13
CA LYS A 224 18.53 -2.87 25.58
C LYS A 224 19.41 -3.94 26.21
N LEU A 225 19.13 -5.23 25.97
CA LEU A 225 19.90 -6.38 26.44
C LEU A 225 21.39 -6.23 26.13
N PHE A 226 21.74 -5.92 24.91
CA PHE A 226 23.11 -5.80 24.46
C PHE A 226 23.84 -4.57 25.05
N LYS A 227 23.12 -3.49 25.32
CA LYS A 227 23.69 -2.29 25.98
C LYS A 227 23.90 -2.50 27.48
N GLU A 228 22.97 -3.17 28.18
CA GLU A 228 22.98 -3.35 29.62
C GLU A 228 23.82 -4.57 30.06
N TYR A 229 23.96 -5.59 29.17
CA TYR A 229 24.68 -6.85 29.49
C TYR A 229 25.77 -7.12 28.44
N PRO A 230 26.96 -6.48 28.57
CA PRO A 230 28.07 -6.64 27.63
C PRO A 230 28.62 -8.07 27.53
N ASP A 231 28.45 -8.89 28.55
CA ASP A 231 28.81 -10.31 28.56
C ASP A 231 27.95 -11.13 27.60
N VAL A 232 26.65 -10.84 27.55
CA VAL A 232 25.71 -11.43 26.57
C VAL A 232 26.10 -11.00 25.17
N LEU A 233 26.36 -9.72 24.95
CA LEU A 233 26.83 -9.23 23.66
C LEU A 233 28.14 -9.92 23.23
N ALA A 234 29.10 -10.08 24.16
CA ALA A 234 30.35 -10.77 23.89
C ALA A 234 30.12 -12.27 23.54
N GLU A 235 29.10 -12.93 24.08
CA GLU A 235 28.71 -14.29 23.65
C GLU A 235 28.35 -14.31 22.17
N TYR A 236 27.51 -13.36 21.70
CA TYR A 236 27.10 -13.29 20.30
C TYR A 236 28.21 -12.79 19.38
N HIS A 237 29.14 -11.95 19.86
CA HIS A 237 30.36 -11.59 19.12
C HIS A 237 31.23 -12.82 18.84
N ARG A 238 31.37 -13.73 19.78
CA ARG A 238 32.12 -14.98 19.59
C ARG A 238 31.38 -15.97 18.73
N ARG A 239 30.02 -15.98 18.82
CA ARG A 239 29.16 -16.90 18.10
C ARG A 239 29.07 -16.56 16.62
N PHE A 240 28.79 -15.33 16.27
CA PHE A 240 28.58 -14.91 14.89
C PHE A 240 29.90 -14.54 14.23
N LYS A 241 30.50 -15.51 13.53
CA LYS A 241 31.71 -15.25 12.76
C LYS A 241 31.42 -14.51 11.47
N TYR A 242 30.28 -14.79 10.85
CA TYR A 242 29.81 -14.13 9.64
C TYR A 242 28.37 -13.67 9.82
N MET A 243 28.10 -12.45 9.38
CA MET A 243 26.79 -11.82 9.39
C MET A 243 26.45 -11.39 7.98
N LEU A 244 25.26 -11.77 7.50
CA LEU A 244 24.83 -11.47 6.14
C LEU A 244 23.42 -10.88 6.19
N VAL A 245 23.21 -9.77 5.47
CA VAL A 245 21.96 -9.03 5.46
C VAL A 245 21.52 -8.81 4.02
N ASP A 246 20.28 -9.24 3.69
CA ASP A 246 19.66 -8.95 2.40
C ASP A 246 18.78 -7.70 2.51
N GLU A 247 18.57 -7.01 1.39
CA GLU A 247 17.71 -5.81 1.26
C GLU A 247 18.02 -4.73 2.33
N TYR A 248 19.29 -4.48 2.59
CA TYR A 248 19.73 -3.62 3.70
C TYR A 248 19.17 -2.19 3.65
N GLN A 249 18.80 -1.67 2.47
CA GLN A 249 18.19 -0.36 2.28
C GLN A 249 16.77 -0.25 2.88
N ASP A 250 16.14 -1.38 3.22
CA ASP A 250 14.80 -1.39 3.84
C ASP A 250 14.87 -1.46 5.38
N SER A 251 16.08 -1.44 5.96
CA SER A 251 16.26 -1.50 7.41
C SER A 251 15.83 -0.20 8.10
N ASN A 252 15.09 -0.35 9.20
CA ASN A 252 14.80 0.76 10.11
C ASN A 252 15.96 0.99 11.09
N THR A 253 15.89 2.09 11.84
CA THR A 253 16.94 2.45 12.80
C THR A 253 17.18 1.38 13.85
N ALA A 254 16.15 0.73 14.39
CA ALA A 254 16.31 -0.33 15.40
C ALA A 254 17.04 -1.55 14.81
N GLN A 255 16.73 -1.97 13.58
CA GLN A 255 17.43 -3.05 12.88
C GLN A 255 18.90 -2.70 12.62
N TYR A 256 19.13 -1.46 12.19
CA TYR A 256 20.48 -0.95 12.01
C TYR A 256 21.28 -0.94 13.32
N LEU A 257 20.71 -0.41 14.41
CA LEU A 257 21.38 -0.38 15.74
C LEU A 257 21.67 -1.79 16.24
N TRP A 258 20.74 -2.71 16.08
CA TRP A 258 20.90 -4.11 16.45
C TRP A 258 22.07 -4.76 15.70
N LEU A 259 22.15 -4.59 14.37
CA LEU A 259 23.28 -5.08 13.58
C LEU A 259 24.59 -4.42 13.96
N ARG A 260 24.55 -3.13 14.19
CA ARG A 260 25.73 -2.34 14.57
C ARG A 260 26.31 -2.84 15.91
N LEU A 261 25.47 -3.10 16.90
CA LEU A 261 25.91 -3.67 18.17
C LEU A 261 26.58 -5.04 17.99
N LEU A 262 26.02 -5.90 17.15
CA LEU A 262 26.57 -7.23 16.87
C LEU A 262 27.86 -7.20 16.03
N ALA A 263 28.05 -6.21 15.19
CA ALA A 263 29.19 -6.11 14.29
C ALA A 263 30.35 -5.26 14.87
N GLN A 264 30.03 -4.19 15.60
CA GLN A 264 31.02 -3.32 16.23
C GLN A 264 31.55 -3.93 17.54
N GLY A 265 32.76 -3.56 17.94
CA GLY A 265 33.43 -4.12 19.10
C GLY A 265 34.32 -5.33 18.80
N LYS A 266 34.34 -5.78 17.55
CA LYS A 266 35.34 -6.69 17.00
C LYS A 266 36.44 -5.90 16.29
N PRO A 267 37.67 -6.42 16.21
CA PRO A 267 38.64 -5.89 15.27
C PRO A 267 38.06 -5.83 13.86
N ALA A 268 38.35 -4.80 13.07
CA ALA A 268 37.78 -4.65 11.72
C ALA A 268 38.01 -5.89 10.84
N SER A 269 39.09 -6.61 11.06
CA SER A 269 39.41 -7.88 10.39
C SER A 269 38.52 -9.07 10.82
N GLU A 270 37.78 -8.94 11.92
CA GLU A 270 36.90 -9.99 12.47
C GLU A 270 35.41 -9.61 12.37
N ALA A 271 35.11 -8.38 12.00
CA ALA A 271 33.75 -7.91 11.76
C ALA A 271 33.29 -8.30 10.35
N ASN A 272 33.08 -9.60 10.13
CA ASN A 272 32.69 -10.14 8.82
C ASN A 272 31.18 -9.90 8.57
N LEU A 273 30.83 -8.64 8.37
CA LEU A 273 29.49 -8.19 8.02
C LEU A 273 29.39 -7.96 6.51
N CYS A 274 28.54 -8.71 5.84
CA CYS A 274 28.21 -8.51 4.44
C CYS A 274 26.75 -8.04 4.32
N VAL A 275 26.56 -6.81 3.87
CA VAL A 275 25.24 -6.29 3.56
C VAL A 275 25.07 -6.19 2.05
N VAL A 276 23.87 -6.60 1.58
CA VAL A 276 23.50 -6.51 0.16
C VAL A 276 22.28 -5.60 0.08
N GLY A 277 22.31 -4.64 -0.82
CA GLY A 277 21.22 -3.70 -0.95
C GLY A 277 21.23 -2.89 -2.24
N ASP A 278 20.17 -2.14 -2.44
CA ASP A 278 19.94 -1.25 -3.57
C ASP A 278 19.24 0.02 -3.07
N ASP A 279 19.98 1.10 -2.90
CA ASP A 279 19.44 2.39 -2.47
C ASP A 279 18.31 2.89 -3.39
N ASP A 280 18.38 2.57 -4.69
CA ASP A 280 17.33 2.90 -5.67
C ASP A 280 16.05 2.07 -5.51
N GLN A 281 16.03 1.02 -4.68
CA GLN A 281 14.86 0.20 -4.36
C GLN A 281 14.36 0.37 -2.92
N SER A 282 14.78 1.43 -2.21
CA SER A 282 14.23 1.77 -0.89
C SER A 282 12.84 2.40 -1.03
N ILE A 283 11.79 1.61 -0.78
CA ILE A 283 10.37 1.97 -0.98
C ILE A 283 9.49 1.71 0.25
N TYR A 284 10.09 1.53 1.42
CA TYR A 284 9.40 1.28 2.68
C TYR A 284 9.65 2.36 3.74
N GLY A 285 9.89 3.60 3.31
CA GLY A 285 10.04 4.76 4.21
C GLY A 285 8.81 4.95 5.10
N TRP A 286 7.61 4.71 4.58
CA TRP A 286 6.36 4.73 5.34
C TRP A 286 6.25 3.65 6.44
N ARG A 287 7.12 2.62 6.41
CA ARG A 287 7.31 1.62 7.49
C ARG A 287 8.50 1.92 8.38
N GLY A 288 9.09 3.09 8.27
CA GLY A 288 10.26 3.52 9.03
C GLY A 288 11.61 3.02 8.49
N ALA A 289 11.66 2.53 7.24
CA ALA A 289 12.93 2.26 6.58
C ALA A 289 13.71 3.56 6.34
N GLU A 290 15.02 3.53 6.57
CA GLU A 290 15.89 4.68 6.39
C GLU A 290 16.98 4.36 5.35
N VAL A 291 16.87 4.97 4.19
CA VAL A 291 17.88 4.81 3.12
C VAL A 291 19.27 5.25 3.58
N ASP A 292 19.34 6.18 4.50
CA ASP A 292 20.60 6.65 5.08
C ASP A 292 21.45 5.55 5.70
N ASN A 293 20.83 4.44 6.13
CA ASN A 293 21.56 3.31 6.69
C ASN A 293 22.55 2.69 5.68
N ILE A 294 22.16 2.56 4.41
CA ILE A 294 23.04 2.05 3.37
C ILE A 294 24.02 3.16 2.90
N LEU A 295 23.56 4.41 2.82
CA LEU A 295 24.39 5.53 2.37
C LEU A 295 25.58 5.80 3.30
N ARG A 296 25.42 5.59 4.62
CA ARG A 296 26.48 5.82 5.62
C ARG A 296 27.29 4.58 6.00
N PHE A 297 27.11 3.45 5.32
CA PHE A 297 27.75 2.18 5.71
C PHE A 297 29.27 2.26 5.78
N GLU A 298 29.95 2.89 4.80
CA GLU A 298 31.41 3.06 4.82
C GLU A 298 31.89 3.92 5.99
N LYS A 299 31.09 4.90 6.42
CA LYS A 299 31.38 5.74 7.59
C LYS A 299 31.26 4.95 8.88
N ASP A 300 30.24 4.10 8.98
CA ASP A 300 29.96 3.32 10.19
C ASP A 300 30.87 2.10 10.35
N PHE A 301 31.37 1.57 9.21
CA PHE A 301 32.31 0.46 9.15
C PHE A 301 33.56 0.85 8.35
N PRO A 302 34.52 1.60 8.99
CA PRO A 302 35.72 2.05 8.32
C PRO A 302 36.53 0.89 7.73
N GLY A 303 36.95 1.03 6.48
CA GLY A 303 37.66 -0.02 5.75
C GLY A 303 36.71 -1.01 5.07
N ALA A 304 35.42 -0.76 5.06
CA ALA A 304 34.46 -1.57 4.33
C ALA A 304 34.78 -1.63 2.84
N LYS A 305 34.73 -2.81 2.27
CA LYS A 305 34.86 -2.99 0.83
C LYS A 305 33.53 -2.80 0.14
N VAL A 306 33.42 -1.84 -0.78
CA VAL A 306 32.22 -1.65 -1.60
C VAL A 306 32.40 -2.36 -2.94
N ILE A 307 31.51 -3.30 -3.23
CA ILE A 307 31.47 -4.04 -4.50
C ILE A 307 30.18 -3.68 -5.23
N ARG A 308 30.30 -3.15 -6.45
CA ARG A 308 29.15 -2.75 -7.26
C ARG A 308 28.78 -3.85 -8.23
N LEU A 309 27.51 -4.29 -8.20
CA LEU A 309 26.95 -5.21 -9.17
C LEU A 309 26.10 -4.40 -10.15
N GLU A 310 26.65 -4.14 -11.33
CA GLU A 310 26.02 -3.28 -12.34
C GLU A 310 25.55 -4.05 -13.57
N ARG A 311 25.95 -5.32 -13.72
CA ARG A 311 25.49 -6.19 -14.82
C ARG A 311 24.12 -6.76 -14.51
N ASN A 312 23.15 -6.32 -15.29
CA ASN A 312 21.76 -6.80 -15.19
C ASN A 312 21.52 -7.98 -16.15
N TYR A 313 20.90 -9.01 -15.63
CA TYR A 313 20.55 -10.25 -16.35
C TYR A 313 19.04 -10.42 -16.54
N ARG A 314 18.25 -9.42 -16.13
CA ARG A 314 16.80 -9.49 -16.14
C ARG A 314 16.20 -8.78 -17.34
N SER A 315 16.51 -7.51 -17.50
CA SER A 315 15.77 -6.59 -18.37
C SER A 315 16.56 -6.24 -19.63
N THR A 316 15.84 -5.96 -20.72
CA THR A 316 16.41 -5.46 -21.95
C THR A 316 17.03 -4.06 -21.79
N SER A 317 17.87 -3.66 -22.74
CA SER A 317 18.60 -2.41 -22.72
C SER A 317 17.68 -1.18 -22.66
N ASN A 318 16.56 -1.18 -23.40
CA ASN A 318 15.61 -0.06 -23.41
C ASN A 318 14.96 0.14 -22.04
N ILE A 319 14.56 -0.93 -21.35
CA ILE A 319 13.97 -0.88 -20.01
C ILE A 319 14.99 -0.33 -19.01
N LEU A 320 16.23 -0.83 -19.05
CA LEU A 320 17.29 -0.37 -18.14
C LEU A 320 17.68 1.08 -18.38
N LYS A 321 17.72 1.50 -19.64
CA LYS A 321 18.03 2.88 -20.00
C LYS A 321 16.96 3.84 -19.46
N ALA A 322 15.68 3.47 -19.58
CA ALA A 322 14.59 4.25 -19.03
C ALA A 322 14.62 4.30 -17.50
N ALA A 323 14.79 3.15 -16.85
CA ALA A 323 14.87 3.09 -15.40
C ALA A 323 16.06 3.88 -14.84
N SER A 324 17.24 3.78 -15.48
CA SER A 324 18.44 4.51 -15.07
C SER A 324 18.29 6.03 -15.27
N HIS A 325 17.63 6.46 -16.34
CA HIS A 325 17.37 7.88 -16.59
C HIS A 325 16.37 8.47 -15.60
N LEU A 326 15.31 7.74 -15.32
CA LEU A 326 14.30 8.14 -14.33
C LEU A 326 14.95 8.31 -12.94
N ILE A 327 15.66 7.30 -12.46
CA ILE A 327 16.20 7.31 -11.09
C ILE A 327 17.37 8.27 -10.90
N ALA A 328 18.02 8.69 -11.99
CA ALA A 328 19.10 9.68 -11.94
C ALA A 328 18.65 11.06 -11.44
N ASN A 329 17.34 11.35 -11.48
CA ASN A 329 16.75 12.58 -10.94
C ASN A 329 16.64 12.62 -9.41
N ASN A 330 16.94 11.52 -8.69
CA ASN A 330 17.10 11.53 -7.24
C ASN A 330 18.49 12.00 -6.86
N GLU A 331 18.59 12.87 -5.84
CA GLU A 331 19.89 13.43 -5.41
C GLU A 331 20.63 12.51 -4.44
N SER A 332 19.90 11.89 -3.51
CA SER A 332 20.51 11.04 -2.46
C SER A 332 20.73 9.62 -2.97
N ARG A 333 21.86 9.40 -3.70
CA ARG A 333 22.19 8.09 -4.29
C ARG A 333 23.67 7.76 -4.15
N LEU A 334 23.98 6.45 -4.00
CA LEU A 334 25.38 5.96 -4.07
C LEU A 334 25.93 5.91 -5.50
N GLY A 335 25.09 6.12 -6.50
CA GLY A 335 25.45 6.14 -7.90
C GLY A 335 25.89 4.77 -8.44
N LYS A 336 25.13 4.24 -9.37
CA LYS A 336 25.44 3.03 -10.14
C LYS A 336 24.82 3.15 -11.52
N THR A 337 25.44 2.51 -12.50
CA THR A 337 24.96 2.49 -13.88
C THR A 337 24.74 1.06 -14.30
N LEU A 338 23.47 0.69 -14.49
CA LEU A 338 23.13 -0.66 -14.91
C LEU A 338 23.47 -0.86 -16.38
N GLN A 339 24.16 -1.96 -16.65
CA GLN A 339 24.48 -2.45 -17.99
C GLN A 339 23.79 -3.78 -18.20
N THR A 340 23.19 -4.00 -19.37
CA THR A 340 22.56 -5.30 -19.66
C THR A 340 23.58 -6.25 -20.27
N ASP A 341 23.49 -7.52 -19.82
CA ASP A 341 24.12 -8.65 -20.48
C ASP A 341 23.14 -9.35 -21.45
N VAL A 342 21.89 -8.87 -21.53
CA VAL A 342 20.90 -9.33 -22.50
C VAL A 342 21.28 -8.72 -23.84
N GLY A 343 21.72 -9.56 -24.76
CA GLY A 343 22.41 -9.16 -26.02
C GLY A 343 21.61 -8.35 -27.04
N GLU A 344 20.29 -8.14 -26.80
CA GLU A 344 19.42 -7.36 -27.69
C GLU A 344 18.85 -6.13 -26.97
N PRO A 345 18.67 -4.99 -27.70
CA PRO A 345 18.10 -3.80 -27.11
C PRO A 345 16.67 -3.99 -26.58
N GLY A 346 15.95 -4.98 -27.10
CA GLY A 346 14.55 -5.25 -26.76
C GLY A 346 13.57 -4.28 -27.42
N GLU A 347 12.30 -4.48 -27.16
CA GLU A 347 11.23 -3.58 -27.63
C GLU A 347 11.34 -2.22 -26.91
N LEU A 348 10.87 -1.16 -27.59
CA LEU A 348 10.70 0.16 -26.95
C LEU A 348 9.58 0.08 -25.92
N ILE A 349 9.71 0.87 -24.87
CA ILE A 349 8.64 1.05 -23.88
C ILE A 349 7.47 1.75 -24.58
N THR A 350 6.30 1.11 -24.58
CA THR A 350 5.12 1.72 -25.15
C THR A 350 4.43 2.59 -24.09
N VAL A 351 4.23 3.87 -24.40
CA VAL A 351 3.40 4.77 -23.59
C VAL A 351 2.12 5.05 -24.36
N THR A 352 0.98 4.60 -23.82
CA THR A 352 -0.32 4.71 -24.48
C THR A 352 -1.21 5.71 -23.74
N SER A 353 -1.78 6.67 -24.48
CA SER A 353 -2.81 7.57 -23.95
C SER A 353 -4.18 6.99 -24.28
N VAL A 354 -5.03 6.83 -23.25
CA VAL A 354 -6.39 6.28 -23.38
C VAL A 354 -7.42 7.28 -22.85
N TRP A 355 -8.70 7.08 -23.15
CA TRP A 355 -9.74 8.02 -22.74
C TRP A 355 -9.97 7.99 -21.23
N ASP A 356 -10.15 6.81 -20.64
CA ASP A 356 -10.44 6.58 -19.22
C ASP A 356 -9.92 5.24 -18.72
N SER A 357 -10.28 4.88 -17.47
CA SER A 357 -9.87 3.63 -16.82
C SER A 357 -10.43 2.38 -17.48
N ASP A 358 -11.62 2.45 -18.06
CA ASP A 358 -12.28 1.30 -18.66
C ASP A 358 -11.67 1.00 -20.01
N GLU A 359 -11.39 2.05 -20.79
CA GLU A 359 -10.62 1.93 -22.01
C GLU A 359 -9.20 1.43 -21.74
N GLU A 360 -8.57 1.87 -20.63
CA GLU A 360 -7.28 1.36 -20.15
C GLU A 360 -7.33 -0.15 -19.90
N ALA A 361 -8.33 -0.61 -19.14
CA ALA A 361 -8.52 -2.02 -18.84
C ALA A 361 -8.88 -2.85 -20.08
N ARG A 362 -9.66 -2.27 -21.01
CA ARG A 362 -10.03 -2.90 -22.28
C ARG A 362 -8.82 -3.16 -23.14
N GLN A 363 -7.96 -2.15 -23.34
CA GLN A 363 -6.76 -2.28 -24.19
C GLN A 363 -5.75 -3.24 -23.57
N VAL A 364 -5.53 -3.18 -22.27
CA VAL A 364 -4.65 -4.11 -21.56
C VAL A 364 -5.16 -5.55 -21.71
N GLY A 365 -6.47 -5.77 -21.53
CA GLY A 365 -7.08 -7.10 -21.71
C GLY A 365 -6.90 -7.64 -23.12
N GLU A 366 -7.17 -6.84 -24.14
CA GLU A 366 -7.01 -7.22 -25.56
C GLU A 366 -5.54 -7.54 -25.91
N GLU A 367 -4.61 -6.79 -25.35
CA GLU A 367 -3.19 -7.05 -25.57
C GLU A 367 -2.73 -8.35 -24.89
N ILE A 368 -3.21 -8.63 -23.66
CA ILE A 368 -2.94 -9.88 -22.96
C ILE A 368 -3.48 -11.08 -23.76
N GLU A 369 -4.70 -10.99 -24.31
CA GLU A 369 -5.23 -12.03 -25.19
C GLU A 369 -4.35 -12.24 -26.43
N GLN A 370 -3.82 -11.18 -27.02
CA GLN A 370 -2.92 -11.29 -28.16
C GLN A 370 -1.60 -11.97 -27.78
N LEU A 371 -1.05 -11.67 -26.59
CA LEU A 371 0.15 -12.32 -26.08
C LEU A 371 -0.10 -13.81 -25.82
N GLN A 372 -1.25 -14.14 -25.23
CA GLN A 372 -1.66 -15.51 -25.01
C GLN A 372 -1.82 -16.30 -26.33
N ARG A 373 -2.42 -15.68 -27.34
CA ARG A 373 -2.52 -16.28 -28.70
C ARG A 373 -1.16 -16.52 -29.36
N ARG A 374 -0.13 -15.73 -28.98
CA ARG A 374 1.26 -15.94 -29.40
C ARG A 374 1.99 -17.01 -28.61
N GLY A 375 1.32 -17.62 -27.61
CA GLY A 375 1.87 -18.69 -26.78
C GLY A 375 2.61 -18.19 -25.54
N GLU A 376 2.45 -16.94 -25.15
CA GLU A 376 3.02 -16.44 -23.89
C GLU A 376 2.17 -16.90 -22.71
N PRO A 377 2.77 -17.46 -21.65
CA PRO A 377 2.03 -17.91 -20.48
C PRO A 377 1.54 -16.71 -19.68
N LEU A 378 0.31 -16.76 -19.16
CA LEU A 378 -0.30 -15.69 -18.39
C LEU A 378 0.47 -15.40 -17.09
N ASN A 379 1.07 -16.39 -16.47
CA ASN A 379 1.87 -16.23 -15.25
C ASN A 379 3.18 -15.43 -15.48
N SER A 380 3.57 -15.19 -16.73
CA SER A 380 4.68 -14.31 -17.10
C SER A 380 4.26 -12.85 -17.28
N ILE A 381 2.97 -12.53 -17.09
CA ILE A 381 2.40 -11.19 -17.31
C ILE A 381 1.94 -10.60 -15.97
N ALA A 382 2.25 -9.33 -15.73
CA ALA A 382 1.78 -8.62 -14.55
C ALA A 382 1.22 -7.23 -14.88
N ILE A 383 0.23 -6.82 -14.09
CA ILE A 383 -0.29 -5.46 -14.01
C ILE A 383 0.11 -4.90 -12.64
N LEU A 384 0.86 -3.82 -12.65
CA LEU A 384 1.37 -3.19 -11.43
C LEU A 384 0.74 -1.81 -11.27
N VAL A 385 -0.12 -1.67 -10.28
CA VAL A 385 -0.85 -0.43 -9.97
C VAL A 385 -0.22 0.31 -8.79
N ARG A 386 -0.44 1.62 -8.70
CA ARG A 386 0.02 2.41 -7.56
C ARG A 386 -0.85 2.18 -6.32
N ALA A 387 -2.13 2.11 -6.49
CA ALA A 387 -3.11 1.92 -5.43
C ALA A 387 -4.07 0.78 -5.74
N SER A 388 -4.54 0.11 -4.69
CA SER A 388 -5.34 -1.11 -4.84
C SER A 388 -6.73 -0.88 -5.45
N HIS A 389 -7.29 0.34 -5.34
CA HIS A 389 -8.58 0.64 -5.98
C HIS A 389 -8.51 0.56 -7.51
N GLN A 390 -7.34 0.83 -8.12
CA GLN A 390 -7.15 0.73 -9.57
C GLN A 390 -7.32 -0.70 -10.12
N MET A 391 -7.30 -1.74 -9.26
CA MET A 391 -7.36 -3.13 -9.71
C MET A 391 -8.74 -3.52 -10.26
N ARG A 392 -9.83 -2.87 -9.79
CA ARG A 392 -11.21 -3.23 -10.10
C ARG A 392 -11.48 -3.32 -11.61
N SER A 393 -11.19 -2.27 -12.36
CA SER A 393 -11.46 -2.22 -13.80
C SER A 393 -10.76 -3.36 -14.57
N PHE A 394 -9.55 -3.73 -14.15
CA PHE A 394 -8.85 -4.89 -14.73
C PHE A 394 -9.49 -6.22 -14.31
N GLU A 395 -9.87 -6.37 -13.05
CA GLU A 395 -10.53 -7.58 -12.53
C GLU A 395 -11.85 -7.81 -13.28
N GLU A 396 -12.70 -6.79 -13.41
CA GLU A 396 -13.97 -6.86 -14.14
C GLU A 396 -13.78 -7.16 -15.62
N ARG A 397 -12.80 -6.51 -16.24
CA ARG A 397 -12.49 -6.79 -17.65
C ARG A 397 -12.03 -8.23 -17.86
N PHE A 398 -11.18 -8.75 -16.96
CA PHE A 398 -10.69 -10.13 -17.09
C PHE A 398 -11.77 -11.16 -16.86
N ILE A 399 -12.72 -10.89 -15.96
CA ILE A 399 -13.90 -11.71 -15.79
C ILE A 399 -14.74 -11.72 -17.08
N THR A 400 -14.94 -10.58 -17.69
CA THR A 400 -15.69 -10.47 -18.97
C THR A 400 -15.01 -11.25 -20.11
N LEU A 401 -13.69 -11.18 -20.18
CA LEU A 401 -12.91 -11.90 -21.19
C LEU A 401 -12.69 -13.40 -20.87
N GLY A 402 -12.99 -13.84 -19.64
CA GLY A 402 -12.66 -15.18 -19.17
C GLY A 402 -11.17 -15.43 -18.98
N LEU A 403 -10.36 -14.37 -18.81
CA LEU A 403 -8.94 -14.46 -18.53
C LEU A 403 -8.69 -14.84 -17.07
N ASN A 404 -7.84 -15.83 -16.85
CA ASN A 404 -7.43 -16.18 -15.50
C ASN A 404 -6.51 -15.11 -14.91
N TYR A 405 -6.82 -14.63 -13.71
CA TYR A 405 -5.98 -13.69 -12.98
C TYR A 405 -5.90 -14.03 -11.49
N ARG A 406 -4.90 -13.50 -10.83
CA ARG A 406 -4.73 -13.57 -9.37
C ARG A 406 -4.28 -12.22 -8.82
N VAL A 407 -4.86 -11.82 -7.69
CA VAL A 407 -4.43 -10.63 -6.95
C VAL A 407 -3.36 -11.05 -5.94
N ILE A 408 -2.19 -10.42 -6.00
CA ILE A 408 -1.08 -10.68 -5.08
C ILE A 408 -1.00 -9.57 -4.05
N GLY A 409 -1.00 -9.97 -2.76
CA GLY A 409 -0.86 -9.04 -1.63
C GLY A 409 -2.17 -8.53 -1.06
N GLY A 410 -3.30 -9.09 -1.48
CA GLY A 410 -4.62 -8.73 -0.93
C GLY A 410 -5.76 -9.55 -1.53
N PRO A 411 -6.95 -9.46 -0.95
CA PRO A 411 -8.16 -10.03 -1.52
C PRO A 411 -8.56 -9.31 -2.82
N ARG A 412 -9.33 -9.97 -3.65
CA ARG A 412 -9.97 -9.34 -4.82
C ARG A 412 -10.83 -8.16 -4.37
N PHE A 413 -11.17 -7.26 -5.29
CA PHE A 413 -11.89 -6.04 -4.96
C PHE A 413 -13.17 -6.31 -4.15
N TYR A 414 -14.05 -7.18 -4.65
CA TYR A 414 -15.32 -7.49 -3.98
C TYR A 414 -15.19 -8.36 -2.72
N GLU A 415 -14.03 -8.95 -2.48
CA GLU A 415 -13.74 -9.74 -1.27
C GLU A 415 -13.22 -8.88 -0.11
N ARG A 416 -12.84 -7.63 -0.37
CA ARG A 416 -12.31 -6.72 0.64
C ARG A 416 -13.36 -6.47 1.72
N LYS A 417 -12.90 -6.37 2.96
CA LYS A 417 -13.80 -6.25 4.12
C LYS A 417 -14.74 -5.07 3.98
N GLU A 418 -14.20 -3.89 3.66
CA GLU A 418 -14.99 -2.66 3.51
C GLU A 418 -16.01 -2.74 2.38
N ILE A 419 -15.69 -3.44 1.32
CA ILE A 419 -16.59 -3.66 0.18
C ILE A 419 -17.68 -4.68 0.55
N ARG A 420 -17.31 -5.79 1.19
CA ARG A 420 -18.28 -6.79 1.65
C ARG A 420 -19.26 -6.23 2.67
N ASP A 421 -18.82 -5.33 3.55
CA ASP A 421 -19.69 -4.65 4.50
C ASP A 421 -20.64 -3.68 3.77
N ALA A 422 -20.13 -2.88 2.83
CA ALA A 422 -20.95 -1.99 2.00
C ALA A 422 -21.98 -2.77 1.17
N LEU A 423 -21.56 -3.85 0.50
CA LEU A 423 -22.46 -4.72 -0.24
C LEU A 423 -23.53 -5.34 0.66
N ALA A 424 -23.20 -5.70 1.89
CA ALA A 424 -24.19 -6.23 2.83
C ALA A 424 -25.27 -5.17 3.19
N TYR A 425 -24.89 -3.90 3.35
CA TYR A 425 -25.86 -2.80 3.47
C TYR A 425 -26.79 -2.72 2.26
N LEU A 426 -26.21 -2.71 1.06
CA LEU A 426 -26.98 -2.60 -0.19
C LEU A 426 -27.88 -3.82 -0.44
N ARG A 427 -27.40 -5.04 -0.12
CA ARG A 427 -28.17 -6.27 -0.19
C ARG A 427 -29.38 -6.23 0.75
N LEU A 428 -29.21 -5.72 1.96
CA LEU A 428 -30.30 -5.61 2.93
C LEU A 428 -31.32 -4.53 2.53
N VAL A 429 -30.89 -3.45 1.89
CA VAL A 429 -31.78 -2.44 1.29
C VAL A 429 -32.62 -3.04 0.16
N TRP A 430 -32.00 -3.89 -0.69
CA TRP A 430 -32.67 -4.57 -1.79
C TRP A 430 -33.56 -5.72 -1.32
N ASN A 431 -33.06 -6.56 -0.43
CA ASN A 431 -33.77 -7.70 0.16
C ASN A 431 -33.70 -7.64 1.70
N PRO A 432 -34.74 -7.13 2.37
CA PRO A 432 -34.79 -7.04 3.83
C PRO A 432 -34.70 -8.38 4.56
N ASN A 433 -34.88 -9.50 3.85
CA ASN A 433 -34.84 -10.85 4.43
C ASN A 433 -33.46 -11.51 4.31
N ASP A 434 -32.43 -10.76 3.96
CA ASP A 434 -31.06 -11.26 3.89
C ASP A 434 -30.44 -11.29 5.29
N ASP A 435 -30.66 -12.39 6.00
CA ASP A 435 -30.16 -12.57 7.37
C ASP A 435 -28.64 -12.52 7.50
N LEU A 436 -27.91 -13.03 6.50
CA LEU A 436 -26.44 -12.98 6.49
C LEU A 436 -25.92 -11.55 6.33
N ALA A 437 -26.58 -10.77 5.49
CA ALA A 437 -26.26 -9.36 5.35
C ALA A 437 -26.58 -8.60 6.63
N PHE A 438 -27.71 -8.87 7.28
CA PHE A 438 -28.08 -8.26 8.54
C PHE A 438 -27.07 -8.58 9.66
N GLU A 439 -26.75 -9.86 9.85
CA GLU A 439 -25.75 -10.29 10.84
C GLU A 439 -24.41 -9.57 10.66
N ARG A 440 -23.99 -9.43 9.41
CA ARG A 440 -22.73 -8.78 9.08
C ARG A 440 -22.66 -7.31 9.49
N ILE A 441 -23.74 -6.55 9.27
CA ILE A 441 -23.71 -5.08 9.41
C ILE A 441 -24.41 -4.54 10.65
N VAL A 442 -25.18 -5.31 11.35
CA VAL A 442 -26.01 -4.84 12.47
C VAL A 442 -25.20 -4.09 13.54
N ASN A 443 -23.93 -4.44 13.72
CA ASN A 443 -23.00 -3.80 14.66
C ASN A 443 -21.75 -3.21 13.97
N VAL A 444 -21.82 -2.92 12.71
CA VAL A 444 -20.79 -2.25 11.91
C VAL A 444 -21.42 -1.05 11.21
N PRO A 445 -21.16 0.18 11.64
CA PRO A 445 -20.35 0.66 12.78
C PRO A 445 -20.84 0.12 14.14
N LYS A 446 -19.98 0.21 15.16
CA LYS A 446 -20.32 -0.26 16.51
C LYS A 446 -21.55 0.46 17.07
N ARG A 447 -22.65 -0.27 17.26
CA ARG A 447 -23.94 0.24 17.79
C ARG A 447 -24.21 -0.17 19.24
N GLY A 448 -23.21 -0.82 19.89
CA GLY A 448 -23.35 -1.26 21.29
C GLY A 448 -24.26 -2.48 21.45
N LEU A 449 -24.43 -3.27 20.40
CA LEU A 449 -25.16 -4.53 20.43
C LEU A 449 -24.17 -5.66 20.75
N GLY A 450 -24.22 -6.16 21.97
CA GLY A 450 -23.36 -7.27 22.40
C GLY A 450 -23.90 -8.64 22.02
N ASP A 451 -23.07 -9.68 22.21
CA ASP A 451 -23.39 -11.07 21.85
C ASP A 451 -24.68 -11.59 22.47
N SER A 452 -25.01 -11.17 23.70
CA SER A 452 -26.26 -11.52 24.37
C SER A 452 -27.49 -10.97 23.64
N THR A 453 -27.41 -9.78 23.06
CA THR A 453 -28.48 -9.19 22.27
C THR A 453 -28.65 -9.91 20.95
N MET A 454 -27.53 -10.19 20.29
CA MET A 454 -27.53 -10.94 19.03
C MET A 454 -28.12 -12.35 19.25
N LYS A 455 -27.70 -13.04 20.31
CA LYS A 455 -28.25 -14.34 20.65
C LYS A 455 -29.78 -14.30 20.87
N LEU A 456 -30.28 -13.29 21.58
CA LEU A 456 -31.73 -13.12 21.79
C LEU A 456 -32.44 -12.92 20.44
N ILE A 457 -31.92 -12.12 19.52
CA ILE A 457 -32.51 -11.92 18.18
C ILE A 457 -32.51 -13.24 17.40
N PHE A 458 -31.40 -13.99 17.38
CA PHE A 458 -31.30 -15.28 16.69
C PHE A 458 -32.27 -16.33 17.25
N ASP A 459 -32.36 -16.44 18.58
CA ASP A 459 -33.24 -17.38 19.23
C ASP A 459 -34.70 -17.04 18.94
N ALA A 460 -35.06 -15.75 18.99
CA ALA A 460 -36.43 -15.30 18.66
C ALA A 460 -36.76 -15.55 17.18
N ALA A 461 -35.85 -15.26 16.24
CA ALA A 461 -36.05 -15.51 14.82
C ALA A 461 -36.26 -16.99 14.52
N ARG A 462 -35.46 -17.87 15.15
CA ARG A 462 -35.56 -19.30 15.00
C ARG A 462 -36.91 -19.83 15.52
N HIS A 463 -37.41 -19.31 16.66
CA HIS A 463 -38.69 -19.71 17.24
C HIS A 463 -39.88 -19.28 16.40
N GLN A 464 -39.77 -18.15 15.71
CA GLN A 464 -40.87 -17.58 14.93
C GLN A 464 -40.80 -17.96 13.45
N GLY A 465 -39.70 -18.55 12.97
CA GLY A 465 -39.48 -18.84 11.55
C GLY A 465 -39.45 -17.58 10.68
N ALA A 466 -39.06 -16.45 11.26
CA ALA A 466 -39.03 -15.13 10.61
C ALA A 466 -37.61 -14.70 10.34
N SER A 467 -37.45 -13.75 9.40
CA SER A 467 -36.15 -13.12 9.15
C SER A 467 -35.64 -12.35 10.37
N LEU A 468 -34.32 -12.14 10.45
CA LEU A 468 -33.73 -11.36 11.54
C LEU A 468 -34.29 -9.93 11.56
N THR A 469 -34.47 -9.30 10.40
CA THR A 469 -35.02 -7.95 10.28
C THR A 469 -36.46 -7.89 10.77
N ASP A 470 -37.32 -8.85 10.38
CA ASP A 470 -38.73 -8.90 10.85
C ASP A 470 -38.78 -9.20 12.34
N THR A 471 -37.93 -10.09 12.83
CA THR A 471 -37.79 -10.38 14.26
C THR A 471 -37.42 -9.14 15.04
N VAL A 472 -36.47 -8.34 14.55
CA VAL A 472 -36.11 -7.06 15.18
C VAL A 472 -37.29 -6.09 15.17
N ARG A 473 -38.06 -6.00 14.06
CA ARG A 473 -39.30 -5.17 14.01
C ARG A 473 -40.31 -5.56 15.10
N MET A 474 -40.43 -6.84 15.38
CA MET A 474 -41.27 -7.31 16.47
C MET A 474 -40.69 -7.03 17.85
N LEU A 475 -39.41 -7.35 18.06
CA LEU A 475 -38.71 -7.16 19.35
C LEU A 475 -38.64 -5.69 19.80
N VAL A 476 -38.52 -4.75 18.87
CA VAL A 476 -38.51 -3.31 19.21
C VAL A 476 -39.87 -2.78 19.67
N GLN A 477 -40.96 -3.53 19.45
CA GLN A 477 -42.29 -3.23 19.96
C GLN A 477 -42.55 -3.84 21.35
N THR A 478 -41.65 -4.70 21.82
CA THR A 478 -41.71 -5.35 23.12
C THR A 478 -40.69 -4.77 24.11
N GLU A 479 -40.74 -5.26 25.34
CA GLU A 479 -39.76 -4.85 26.38
C GLU A 479 -38.63 -5.85 26.58
N GLU A 480 -38.48 -6.81 25.68
CA GLU A 480 -37.44 -7.85 25.74
C GLU A 480 -36.02 -7.27 25.61
N LEU A 481 -35.89 -6.20 24.82
CA LEU A 481 -34.62 -5.50 24.64
C LEU A 481 -34.48 -4.37 25.67
N LYS A 482 -33.24 -4.16 26.14
CA LYS A 482 -32.94 -2.99 26.99
C LYS A 482 -33.28 -1.68 26.24
N PRO A 483 -33.73 -0.61 26.95
CA PRO A 483 -34.22 0.60 26.30
C PRO A 483 -33.28 1.17 25.24
N LYS A 484 -31.96 1.25 25.53
CA LYS A 484 -30.96 1.75 24.60
C LYS A 484 -30.85 0.89 23.34
N GLN A 485 -30.77 -0.43 23.51
CA GLN A 485 -30.67 -1.39 22.38
C GLN A 485 -31.95 -1.35 21.51
N ARG A 486 -33.10 -1.25 22.15
CA ARG A 486 -34.39 -1.11 21.48
C ARG A 486 -34.46 0.16 20.62
N THR A 487 -34.03 1.29 21.14
CA THR A 487 -33.99 2.55 20.39
C THR A 487 -33.02 2.44 19.21
N THR A 488 -31.83 1.90 19.42
CA THR A 488 -30.82 1.74 18.37
C THR A 488 -31.30 0.82 17.24
N LEU A 489 -31.89 -0.33 17.60
CA LEU A 489 -32.40 -1.29 16.60
C LEU A 489 -33.62 -0.74 15.87
N ARG A 490 -34.49 0.00 16.56
CA ARG A 490 -35.65 0.66 15.92
C ARG A 490 -35.15 1.66 14.87
N GLN A 491 -34.22 2.53 15.22
CA GLN A 491 -33.65 3.51 14.28
C GLN A 491 -33.03 2.82 13.07
N LEU A 492 -32.30 1.73 13.29
CA LEU A 492 -31.67 0.98 12.20
C LEU A 492 -32.71 0.39 11.24
N VAL A 493 -33.76 -0.24 11.77
CA VAL A 493 -34.82 -0.87 10.93
C VAL A 493 -35.61 0.21 10.20
N ASP A 494 -35.98 1.31 10.88
CA ASP A 494 -36.65 2.45 10.26
C ASP A 494 -35.85 3.05 9.10
N GLN A 495 -34.51 3.13 9.23
CA GLN A 495 -33.60 3.56 8.16
C GLN A 495 -33.65 2.57 6.98
N PHE A 496 -33.54 1.26 7.22
CA PHE A 496 -33.64 0.27 6.15
C PHE A 496 -34.99 0.31 5.43
N ASP A 497 -36.07 0.55 6.14
CA ASP A 497 -37.41 0.68 5.54
C ASP A 497 -37.51 1.94 4.66
N GLU A 498 -36.88 3.02 5.05
CA GLU A 498 -36.80 4.24 4.25
C GLU A 498 -35.92 4.04 2.99
N TRP A 499 -34.71 3.48 3.16
CA TRP A 499 -33.82 3.21 2.03
C TRP A 499 -34.42 2.22 1.03
N GLY A 500 -35.12 1.19 1.52
CA GLY A 500 -35.86 0.23 0.69
C GLY A 500 -36.98 0.88 -0.11
N ARG A 501 -37.70 1.85 0.49
CA ARG A 501 -38.71 2.65 -0.25
C ARG A 501 -38.10 3.47 -1.36
N ARG A 502 -36.94 4.11 -1.07
CA ARG A 502 -36.18 4.90 -2.07
C ARG A 502 -35.62 4.02 -3.18
N ALA A 503 -35.12 2.82 -2.85
CA ALA A 503 -34.65 1.87 -3.85
C ALA A 503 -35.74 1.44 -4.84
N LYS A 504 -36.95 1.21 -4.32
CA LYS A 504 -38.13 0.86 -5.16
C LYS A 504 -38.60 2.04 -5.98
N ALA A 505 -38.55 3.25 -5.45
CA ALA A 505 -38.89 4.47 -6.20
C ALA A 505 -37.88 4.73 -7.32
N ALA A 506 -36.59 4.63 -7.06
CA ALA A 506 -35.54 4.76 -8.06
C ALA A 506 -35.74 3.76 -9.23
N SER A 507 -36.01 2.49 -8.91
CA SER A 507 -36.28 1.48 -9.93
C SER A 507 -37.57 1.74 -10.72
N ALA A 508 -38.57 2.42 -10.15
CA ALA A 508 -39.82 2.75 -10.84
C ALA A 508 -39.66 3.99 -11.78
N GLU A 509 -38.81 4.93 -11.40
CA GLU A 509 -38.45 6.09 -12.22
C GLU A 509 -37.65 5.68 -13.45
N ASP A 510 -36.75 4.71 -13.33
CA ASP A 510 -35.97 4.15 -14.42
C ASP A 510 -36.88 3.56 -15.53
N PHE A 511 -37.97 2.91 -15.16
CA PHE A 511 -38.93 2.36 -16.14
C PHE A 511 -39.90 3.41 -16.76
N ALA A 512 -40.09 4.55 -16.11
CA ALA A 512 -40.99 5.60 -16.61
C ALA A 512 -40.31 6.50 -17.67
N ASP A 513 -39.03 6.72 -17.57
CA ASP A 513 -38.26 7.58 -18.48
C ASP A 513 -37.94 6.93 -19.86
N GLU A 514 -38.07 5.62 -20.01
CA GLU A 514 -37.90 4.94 -21.31
C GLU A 514 -39.07 5.27 -22.31
N ALA A 515 -40.17 5.75 -21.80
CA ALA A 515 -41.38 5.93 -22.62
C ALA A 515 -41.50 7.31 -23.31
N ASP A 516 -40.83 8.38 -22.83
CA ASP A 516 -41.14 9.76 -23.26
C ASP A 516 -39.93 10.69 -23.57
N GLY A 517 -38.74 10.19 -23.79
CA GLY A 517 -37.54 11.01 -24.08
C GLY A 517 -37.22 11.22 -25.56
N PRO A 518 -36.73 12.40 -26.00
CA PRO A 518 -36.28 12.61 -27.38
C PRO A 518 -35.05 11.73 -27.68
N PRO A 519 -34.98 11.11 -28.86
CA PRO A 519 -33.89 10.22 -29.25
C PRO A 519 -32.55 10.97 -29.31
N GLY A 520 -31.59 10.58 -28.48
CA GLY A 520 -30.21 11.08 -28.59
C GLY A 520 -29.57 11.60 -27.30
N ILE A 521 -30.27 11.68 -26.17
CA ILE A 521 -29.69 12.04 -24.88
C ILE A 521 -29.71 10.80 -23.97
N VAL A 522 -28.59 10.10 -23.87
CA VAL A 522 -28.42 9.03 -22.86
C VAL A 522 -28.29 9.73 -21.51
N ARG A 523 -29.37 9.85 -20.77
CA ARG A 523 -29.28 10.18 -19.33
C ARG A 523 -28.80 8.93 -18.63
N ARG A 524 -27.63 8.99 -18.07
CA ARG A 524 -27.14 7.94 -17.18
C ARG A 524 -28.01 7.96 -15.91
N HIS A 525 -28.69 6.88 -15.63
CA HIS A 525 -29.49 6.69 -14.41
C HIS A 525 -28.55 6.45 -13.23
N THR A 526 -28.29 7.47 -12.40
CA THR A 526 -27.38 7.38 -11.24
C THR A 526 -28.12 7.24 -9.92
N ALA A 527 -29.44 7.17 -9.95
CA ALA A 527 -30.28 7.17 -8.73
C ALA A 527 -29.92 6.08 -7.72
N HIS A 528 -29.54 4.89 -8.18
CA HIS A 528 -29.11 3.79 -7.34
C HIS A 528 -27.68 3.97 -6.77
N ALA A 529 -26.77 4.63 -7.49
CA ALA A 529 -25.45 5.00 -7.00
C ALA A 529 -25.54 6.11 -5.94
N ASP A 530 -26.40 7.11 -6.17
CA ASP A 530 -26.71 8.15 -5.18
C ASP A 530 -27.35 7.57 -3.93
N LEU A 531 -28.25 6.60 -4.09
CA LEU A 531 -28.82 5.86 -2.97
C LEU A 531 -27.75 5.09 -2.20
N ALA A 532 -26.82 4.42 -2.87
CA ALA A 532 -25.73 3.72 -2.22
C ALA A 532 -24.85 4.67 -1.40
N ARG A 533 -24.51 5.84 -1.96
CA ARG A 533 -23.78 6.91 -1.25
C ARG A 533 -24.52 7.34 0.00
N LEU A 534 -25.82 7.62 -0.13
CA LEU A 534 -26.68 8.00 0.98
C LEU A 534 -26.72 6.92 2.07
N VAL A 535 -26.90 5.66 1.71
CA VAL A 535 -26.94 4.53 2.67
C VAL A 535 -25.64 4.41 3.45
N LEU A 536 -24.49 4.51 2.79
CA LEU A 536 -23.19 4.43 3.44
C LEU A 536 -22.93 5.60 4.37
N ASP A 537 -23.39 6.80 4.01
CA ASP A 537 -23.26 8.01 4.83
C ASP A 537 -24.25 8.01 6.01
N GLU A 538 -25.53 7.79 5.78
CA GLU A 538 -26.56 7.81 6.84
C GLU A 538 -26.42 6.65 7.83
N SER A 539 -25.86 5.50 7.40
CA SER A 539 -25.54 4.38 8.30
C SER A 539 -24.37 4.68 9.25
N GLY A 540 -23.59 5.74 8.97
CA GLY A 540 -22.35 6.08 9.65
C GLY A 540 -21.14 5.24 9.22
N TYR A 541 -21.28 4.45 8.13
CA TYR A 541 -20.22 3.56 7.67
C TYR A 541 -19.04 4.33 7.06
N THR A 542 -19.35 5.33 6.23
CA THR A 542 -18.33 6.25 5.69
C THR A 542 -17.64 7.03 6.82
N GLU A 543 -18.41 7.58 7.78
CA GLU A 543 -17.88 8.31 8.93
C GLU A 543 -16.97 7.44 9.80
N MET A 544 -17.28 6.16 9.95
CA MET A 544 -16.43 5.21 10.69
C MET A 544 -15.01 5.13 10.10
N TRP A 545 -14.90 5.05 8.77
CA TRP A 545 -13.60 5.02 8.09
C TRP A 545 -12.92 6.38 8.03
N GLN A 546 -13.67 7.48 7.93
CA GLN A 546 -13.11 8.85 8.03
C GLN A 546 -12.50 9.14 9.40
N ASN A 547 -13.05 8.55 10.45
CA ASN A 547 -12.55 8.66 11.82
C ASN A 547 -11.46 7.63 12.14
N ASP A 548 -11.23 6.64 11.29
CA ASP A 548 -10.14 5.67 11.45
C ASP A 548 -8.83 6.29 10.96
N LYS A 549 -7.86 6.39 11.88
CA LYS A 549 -6.54 6.98 11.61
C LYS A 549 -5.48 5.95 11.22
N SER A 550 -5.90 4.72 10.89
CA SER A 550 -4.98 3.73 10.35
C SER A 550 -4.49 4.13 8.96
N ALA A 551 -3.28 3.74 8.60
CA ALA A 551 -2.71 3.98 7.27
C ALA A 551 -3.56 3.37 6.12
N GLU A 552 -4.39 2.39 6.44
CA GLU A 552 -5.26 1.69 5.49
C GLU A 552 -6.62 2.37 5.30
N ALA A 553 -7.05 3.26 6.22
CA ALA A 553 -8.40 3.81 6.24
C ALA A 553 -8.73 4.60 4.97
N GLU A 554 -7.76 5.36 4.47
CA GLU A 554 -7.93 6.15 3.25
C GLU A 554 -8.08 5.25 2.02
N GLY A 555 -7.24 4.21 1.90
CA GLY A 555 -7.38 3.22 0.84
C GLY A 555 -8.74 2.53 0.86
N ARG A 556 -9.31 2.31 2.06
CA ARG A 556 -10.66 1.75 2.21
C ARG A 556 -11.74 2.74 1.80
N LEU A 557 -11.58 4.03 2.10
CA LEU A 557 -12.48 5.08 1.62
C LEU A 557 -12.44 5.21 0.10
N GLU A 558 -11.27 5.13 -0.51
CA GLU A 558 -11.13 5.10 -1.98
C GLU A 558 -11.78 3.85 -2.58
N ASN A 559 -11.65 2.69 -1.95
CA ASN A 559 -12.36 1.49 -2.37
C ASN A 559 -13.89 1.65 -2.30
N LEU A 560 -14.43 2.32 -1.27
CA LEU A 560 -15.86 2.61 -1.17
C LEU A 560 -16.34 3.60 -2.24
N LYS A 561 -15.55 4.63 -2.53
CA LYS A 561 -15.85 5.56 -3.65
C LYS A 561 -15.86 4.82 -4.97
N GLU A 562 -14.88 3.96 -5.20
CA GLU A 562 -14.77 3.15 -6.40
C GLU A 562 -15.95 2.18 -6.54
N LEU A 563 -16.41 1.57 -5.44
CA LEU A 563 -17.63 0.76 -5.43
C LEU A 563 -18.84 1.57 -5.92
N VAL A 564 -19.06 2.75 -5.35
CA VAL A 564 -20.19 3.61 -5.70
C VAL A 564 -20.09 4.09 -7.15
N ASN A 565 -18.90 4.47 -7.62
CA ASN A 565 -18.67 4.86 -9.01
C ASN A 565 -18.97 3.70 -9.97
N SER A 566 -18.58 2.47 -9.61
CA SER A 566 -18.86 1.29 -10.44
C SER A 566 -20.35 1.01 -10.60
N MET A 567 -21.15 1.40 -9.64
CA MET A 567 -22.61 1.22 -9.74
C MET A 567 -23.25 2.08 -10.83
N GLU A 568 -22.62 3.20 -11.20
CA GLU A 568 -23.10 4.09 -12.26
C GLU A 568 -23.09 3.44 -13.66
N GLU A 569 -22.39 2.31 -13.81
CA GLU A 569 -22.33 1.51 -15.04
C GLU A 569 -23.54 0.59 -15.22
N PHE A 570 -24.35 0.43 -14.18
CA PHE A 570 -25.49 -0.50 -14.16
C PHE A 570 -26.81 0.27 -14.19
N ASP A 571 -27.84 -0.36 -14.74
CA ASP A 571 -29.18 0.26 -14.86
C ASP A 571 -29.93 0.26 -13.50
N SER A 572 -29.57 -0.59 -12.56
CA SER A 572 -30.25 -0.72 -11.28
C SER A 572 -29.38 -1.34 -10.19
N LEU A 573 -29.74 -1.10 -8.92
CA LEU A 573 -29.14 -1.75 -7.75
C LEU A 573 -29.22 -3.28 -7.83
N GLY A 574 -30.37 -3.83 -8.29
CA GLY A 574 -30.54 -5.28 -8.44
C GLY A 574 -29.58 -5.88 -9.45
N GLY A 575 -29.46 -5.24 -10.63
CA GLY A 575 -28.50 -5.67 -11.68
C GLY A 575 -27.06 -5.61 -11.23
N PHE A 576 -26.68 -4.57 -10.49
CA PHE A 576 -25.35 -4.48 -9.89
C PHE A 576 -25.08 -5.62 -8.89
N LEU A 577 -26.00 -5.86 -7.95
CA LEU A 577 -25.83 -6.93 -6.94
C LEU A 577 -25.79 -8.33 -7.57
N GLU A 578 -26.56 -8.56 -8.64
CA GLU A 578 -26.50 -9.81 -9.40
C GLU A 578 -25.14 -9.98 -10.07
N HIS A 579 -24.63 -8.93 -10.73
CA HIS A 579 -23.30 -8.93 -11.32
C HIS A 579 -22.23 -9.27 -10.28
N VAL A 580 -22.21 -8.58 -9.14
CA VAL A 580 -21.25 -8.86 -8.06
C VAL A 580 -21.34 -10.31 -7.58
N SER A 581 -22.55 -10.88 -7.43
CA SER A 581 -22.72 -12.27 -7.05
C SER A 581 -22.11 -13.22 -8.06
N LEU A 582 -22.33 -12.97 -9.35
CA LEU A 582 -21.74 -13.78 -10.45
C LEU A 582 -20.20 -13.68 -10.50
N VAL A 583 -19.66 -12.52 -10.18
CA VAL A 583 -18.20 -12.28 -10.12
C VAL A 583 -17.60 -13.05 -8.95
N MET A 584 -18.26 -13.04 -7.79
CA MET A 584 -17.77 -13.70 -6.59
C MET A 584 -17.91 -15.23 -6.64
N ASP A 585 -18.91 -15.77 -7.36
CA ASP A 585 -19.15 -17.21 -7.51
C ASP A 585 -18.17 -17.90 -8.47
N ARG A 586 -17.46 -17.15 -9.29
CA ARG A 586 -16.42 -17.75 -10.13
C ARG A 586 -15.27 -18.21 -9.25
N ASP A 587 -15.35 -19.47 -8.87
CA ASP A 587 -14.27 -20.22 -8.25
C ASP A 587 -13.14 -20.33 -9.28
N THR A 588 -12.32 -19.30 -9.38
CA THR A 588 -11.05 -19.43 -10.07
C THR A 588 -10.16 -20.22 -9.12
N GLY A 589 -10.30 -21.54 -9.18
CA GLY A 589 -9.30 -22.44 -8.62
C GLY A 589 -7.93 -21.85 -8.95
N GLU A 590 -6.94 -22.04 -8.11
CA GLU A 590 -5.56 -21.60 -8.37
C GLU A 590 -5.15 -22.10 -9.76
N ALA A 591 -5.51 -21.35 -10.79
CA ALA A 591 -5.12 -21.67 -12.15
C ALA A 591 -3.60 -21.54 -12.20
N ASP A 592 -2.93 -22.60 -12.52
CA ASP A 592 -1.45 -22.63 -12.64
C ASP A 592 -0.94 -21.54 -13.57
N ASP A 593 -1.76 -21.10 -14.54
CA ASP A 593 -1.45 -20.03 -15.49
C ASP A 593 -2.47 -18.88 -15.37
N ALA A 594 -2.05 -17.79 -14.73
CA ALA A 594 -2.90 -16.62 -14.45
C ALA A 594 -2.09 -15.32 -14.46
N VAL A 595 -2.70 -14.23 -14.97
CA VAL A 595 -2.13 -12.87 -14.91
C VAL A 595 -2.03 -12.41 -13.46
N SER A 596 -0.92 -11.82 -13.09
CA SER A 596 -0.72 -11.28 -11.74
C SER A 596 -1.09 -9.80 -11.68
N ILE A 597 -2.06 -9.44 -10.82
CA ILE A 597 -2.43 -8.04 -10.53
C ILE A 597 -1.95 -7.72 -9.12
N MET A 598 -1.19 -6.63 -8.95
CA MET A 598 -0.65 -6.26 -7.65
C MET A 598 -0.26 -4.78 -7.60
N THR A 599 -0.01 -4.27 -6.38
CA THR A 599 0.59 -2.95 -6.24
C THR A 599 2.08 -2.98 -6.59
N LEU A 600 2.62 -1.84 -6.98
CA LEU A 600 4.06 -1.65 -7.23
C LEU A 600 4.92 -2.08 -6.03
N HIS A 601 4.46 -1.82 -4.79
CA HIS A 601 5.14 -2.26 -3.57
C HIS A 601 5.19 -3.79 -3.44
N SER A 602 4.08 -4.45 -3.75
CA SER A 602 4.00 -5.93 -3.69
C SER A 602 4.83 -6.61 -4.77
N ALA A 603 5.15 -5.88 -5.85
CA ALA A 603 5.98 -6.38 -6.95
C ALA A 603 7.48 -6.41 -6.64
N LYS A 604 7.92 -5.80 -5.52
CA LYS A 604 9.33 -5.83 -5.13
C LYS A 604 9.81 -7.27 -4.94
N GLY A 605 10.94 -7.60 -5.55
CA GLY A 605 11.51 -8.97 -5.55
C GLY A 605 10.97 -9.88 -6.66
N LEU A 606 9.83 -9.56 -7.28
CA LEU A 606 9.25 -10.34 -8.39
C LEU A 606 9.79 -9.88 -9.75
N GLU A 607 9.48 -10.65 -10.81
CA GLU A 607 9.87 -10.33 -12.18
C GLU A 607 8.96 -11.06 -13.18
N PHE A 608 8.65 -10.40 -14.30
CA PHE A 608 7.71 -10.87 -15.31
C PHE A 608 8.23 -10.56 -16.71
N ASP A 609 7.87 -11.35 -17.70
CA ASP A 609 8.30 -11.11 -19.07
C ASP A 609 7.64 -9.84 -19.64
N THR A 610 6.35 -9.66 -19.36
CA THR A 610 5.58 -8.46 -19.75
C THR A 610 4.97 -7.78 -18.52
N VAL A 611 5.17 -6.48 -18.41
CA VAL A 611 4.62 -5.67 -17.31
C VAL A 611 3.81 -4.51 -17.89
N PHE A 612 2.59 -4.36 -17.36
CA PHE A 612 1.73 -3.21 -17.58
C PHE A 612 1.78 -2.29 -16.36
N LEU A 613 1.96 -1.01 -16.59
CA LEU A 613 2.00 0.06 -15.59
C LEU A 613 0.91 1.09 -15.90
N PRO A 614 -0.33 0.84 -15.47
CA PRO A 614 -1.43 1.77 -15.70
C PRO A 614 -1.43 2.93 -14.72
N GLY A 615 -2.13 4.01 -15.08
CA GLY A 615 -2.39 5.14 -14.20
C GLY A 615 -1.19 6.02 -13.91
N TRP A 616 -0.33 6.24 -14.88
CA TRP A 616 0.81 7.17 -14.75
C TRP A 616 0.36 8.63 -14.91
N GLU A 617 -0.30 9.15 -13.85
CA GLU A 617 -0.95 10.47 -13.83
C GLU A 617 -0.58 11.22 -12.55
N GLU A 618 -0.43 12.53 -12.64
CA GLU A 618 -0.20 13.41 -11.49
C GLU A 618 -1.32 13.26 -10.46
N GLY A 619 -0.94 13.19 -9.20
CA GLY A 619 -1.86 12.97 -8.08
C GLY A 619 -2.15 11.50 -7.79
N LEU A 620 -2.09 10.63 -8.82
CA LEU A 620 -2.22 9.19 -8.67
C LEU A 620 -0.83 8.53 -8.54
N PHE A 621 0.06 8.81 -9.49
CA PHE A 621 1.46 8.38 -9.48
C PHE A 621 2.38 9.42 -10.16
N PRO A 622 3.11 10.24 -9.38
CA PRO A 622 3.29 10.18 -7.92
C PRO A 622 2.02 10.50 -7.14
N SER A 623 1.89 9.87 -5.96
CA SER A 623 0.76 10.08 -5.07
C SER A 623 0.76 11.50 -4.48
N GLN A 624 -0.34 12.25 -4.65
CA GLN A 624 -0.47 13.61 -4.12
C GLN A 624 -0.25 13.64 -2.60
N ARG A 625 -0.81 12.67 -1.90
CA ARG A 625 -0.64 12.56 -0.45
C ARG A 625 0.82 12.44 -0.03
N THR A 626 1.57 11.56 -0.70
CA THR A 626 3.00 11.39 -0.40
C THR A 626 3.78 12.69 -0.60
N LEU A 627 3.40 13.46 -1.64
CA LEU A 627 4.01 14.77 -1.91
C LEU A 627 3.63 15.80 -0.84
N ASP A 628 2.38 15.81 -0.38
CA ASP A 628 1.89 16.75 0.63
C ASP A 628 2.49 16.46 2.02
N GLU A 629 2.64 15.18 2.38
CA GLU A 629 3.18 14.76 3.69
C GLU A 629 4.72 14.88 3.76
N LEU A 630 5.44 14.49 2.72
CA LEU A 630 6.90 14.32 2.72
C LEU A 630 7.64 15.25 1.75
N GLY A 631 6.94 16.02 0.96
CA GLY A 631 7.52 16.95 -0.01
C GLY A 631 8.51 16.27 -0.97
N ARG A 632 9.73 16.79 -1.03
CA ARG A 632 10.78 16.28 -1.92
C ARG A 632 11.20 14.84 -1.61
N ALA A 633 11.32 14.49 -0.35
CA ALA A 633 11.67 13.12 0.07
C ALA A 633 10.61 12.12 -0.39
N GLY A 634 9.33 12.50 -0.32
CA GLY A 634 8.22 11.73 -0.85
C GLY A 634 8.30 11.53 -2.37
N LEU A 635 8.64 12.59 -3.12
CA LEU A 635 8.83 12.49 -4.57
C LEU A 635 9.99 11.53 -4.93
N GLU A 636 11.08 11.57 -4.19
CA GLU A 636 12.19 10.65 -4.39
C GLU A 636 11.81 9.19 -4.09
N GLU A 637 10.97 8.95 -3.08
CA GLU A 637 10.45 7.62 -2.77
C GLU A 637 9.49 7.12 -3.86
N GLU A 638 8.57 7.96 -4.34
CA GLU A 638 7.67 7.63 -5.46
C GLU A 638 8.48 7.34 -6.76
N ARG A 639 9.59 8.05 -6.99
CA ARG A 639 10.48 7.79 -8.13
C ARG A 639 11.22 6.46 -7.98
N ARG A 640 11.64 6.08 -6.76
CA ARG A 640 12.16 4.73 -6.49
C ARG A 640 11.10 3.65 -6.73
N LEU A 641 9.85 3.94 -6.39
CA LEU A 641 8.74 3.04 -6.65
C LEU A 641 8.49 2.88 -8.16
N ALA A 642 8.57 3.96 -8.94
CA ALA A 642 8.52 3.90 -10.40
C ALA A 642 9.70 3.08 -10.97
N TYR A 643 10.91 3.32 -10.49
CA TYR A 643 12.09 2.52 -10.85
C TYR A 643 11.90 1.03 -10.54
N VAL A 644 11.31 0.70 -9.38
CA VAL A 644 10.96 -0.69 -9.06
C VAL A 644 10.00 -1.23 -10.09
N GLY A 645 8.93 -0.52 -10.44
CA GLY A 645 7.95 -0.94 -11.43
C GLY A 645 8.57 -1.24 -12.80
N LEU A 646 9.35 -0.28 -13.33
CA LEU A 646 10.04 -0.43 -14.62
C LEU A 646 10.95 -1.69 -14.63
N THR A 647 11.72 -1.90 -13.55
CA THR A 647 12.69 -2.99 -13.46
C THR A 647 12.08 -4.36 -13.12
N ARG A 648 10.74 -4.47 -13.03
CA ARG A 648 10.07 -5.79 -12.93
C ARG A 648 9.97 -6.46 -14.29
N ALA A 649 9.97 -5.69 -15.37
CA ALA A 649 9.87 -6.21 -16.73
C ALA A 649 11.19 -6.84 -17.20
N ARG A 650 11.07 -8.00 -17.81
CA ARG A 650 12.19 -8.69 -18.47
C ARG A 650 12.28 -8.30 -19.95
N LYS A 651 11.16 -8.38 -20.67
CA LYS A 651 11.13 -8.22 -22.14
C LYS A 651 10.34 -7.00 -22.60
N ARG A 652 9.12 -6.81 -22.06
CA ARG A 652 8.19 -5.78 -22.51
C ARG A 652 7.68 -4.97 -21.35
N LEU A 653 7.60 -3.68 -21.57
CA LEU A 653 7.07 -2.72 -20.62
C LEU A 653 6.07 -1.81 -21.32
N LYS A 654 4.88 -1.74 -20.77
CA LYS A 654 3.74 -0.98 -21.27
C LYS A 654 3.28 -0.02 -20.19
N VAL A 655 3.24 1.26 -20.51
CA VAL A 655 2.78 2.32 -19.59
C VAL A 655 1.51 2.92 -20.19
N SER A 656 0.50 3.16 -19.38
CA SER A 656 -0.72 3.81 -19.83
C SER A 656 -1.11 5.01 -18.96
N VAL A 657 -1.78 5.96 -19.61
CA VAL A 657 -2.26 7.23 -19.03
C VAL A 657 -3.69 7.42 -19.46
N ALA A 658 -4.62 7.54 -18.53
CA ALA A 658 -5.98 7.95 -18.83
C ALA A 658 -6.04 9.49 -18.92
N GLN A 659 -6.74 9.98 -19.93
CA GLN A 659 -6.96 11.44 -20.13
C GLN A 659 -8.00 11.97 -19.16
N ASN A 660 -8.93 11.11 -18.72
CA ASN A 660 -10.02 11.46 -17.84
C ASN A 660 -10.17 10.40 -16.75
N ARG A 661 -10.43 10.84 -15.52
CA ARG A 661 -10.78 9.97 -14.38
C ARG A 661 -12.11 10.42 -13.80
N LEU A 662 -12.95 9.47 -13.49
CA LEU A 662 -14.18 9.75 -12.76
C LEU A 662 -13.84 9.95 -11.28
N THR A 663 -13.95 11.18 -10.80
CA THR A 663 -13.65 11.54 -9.42
C THR A 663 -14.88 12.21 -8.82
N HIS A 664 -15.46 11.62 -7.77
CA HIS A 664 -16.69 12.10 -7.12
C HIS A 664 -17.88 12.29 -8.09
N GLY A 665 -18.06 11.37 -9.03
CA GLY A 665 -19.12 11.45 -10.03
C GLY A 665 -18.91 12.53 -11.12
N LEU A 666 -17.76 13.18 -11.13
CA LEU A 666 -17.40 14.18 -12.13
C LEU A 666 -16.18 13.73 -12.94
N TRP A 667 -16.28 13.81 -14.24
CA TRP A 667 -15.14 13.61 -15.12
C TRP A 667 -14.13 14.73 -14.95
N GLN A 668 -12.93 14.37 -14.50
CA GLN A 668 -11.79 15.28 -14.37
C GLN A 668 -10.72 14.90 -15.38
N SER A 669 -10.19 15.90 -16.08
CA SER A 669 -9.05 15.67 -16.95
C SER A 669 -7.80 15.37 -16.12
N ALA A 670 -7.19 14.23 -16.36
CA ALA A 670 -5.96 13.83 -15.72
C ALA A 670 -4.75 14.46 -16.43
N ILE A 671 -3.72 14.76 -15.66
CA ILE A 671 -2.44 15.28 -16.17
C ILE A 671 -1.46 14.10 -16.23
N PRO A 672 -0.77 13.86 -17.34
CA PRO A 672 0.26 12.82 -17.40
C PRO A 672 1.30 12.99 -16.30
N SER A 673 1.75 11.87 -15.73
CA SER A 673 2.76 11.86 -14.69
C SER A 673 4.06 12.55 -15.15
N ARG A 674 4.65 13.36 -14.27
CA ARG A 674 6.00 13.93 -14.49
C ARG A 674 7.08 12.88 -14.73
N PHE A 675 6.88 11.66 -14.25
CA PHE A 675 7.82 10.57 -14.48
C PHE A 675 7.92 10.16 -15.96
N LEU A 676 6.91 10.46 -16.78
CA LEU A 676 6.98 10.23 -18.22
C LEU A 676 7.98 11.17 -18.91
N ASP A 677 8.07 12.42 -18.45
CA ASP A 677 9.04 13.37 -18.97
C ASP A 677 10.48 13.03 -18.56
N GLU A 678 10.63 12.22 -17.50
CA GLU A 678 11.92 11.71 -17.03
C GLU A 678 12.36 10.43 -17.78
N LEU A 679 11.60 9.93 -18.74
CA LEU A 679 11.99 8.81 -19.58
C LEU A 679 12.73 9.29 -20.86
N PRO A 680 13.81 8.61 -21.29
CA PRO A 680 14.55 9.02 -22.48
C PRO A 680 13.75 8.69 -23.74
N ALA A 681 13.55 9.69 -24.61
CA ALA A 681 12.79 9.54 -25.86
C ALA A 681 13.32 8.41 -26.78
N SER A 682 14.60 8.06 -26.66
CA SER A 682 15.21 6.97 -27.43
C SER A 682 14.82 5.54 -26.98
N ALA A 683 14.19 5.41 -25.81
CA ALA A 683 13.75 4.11 -25.30
C ALA A 683 12.23 3.99 -25.26
N VAL A 684 11.49 5.03 -25.69
CA VAL A 684 10.03 5.13 -25.55
C VAL A 684 9.37 5.32 -26.91
N GLU A 685 8.28 4.58 -27.15
CA GLU A 685 7.33 4.80 -28.25
C GLU A 685 6.02 5.30 -27.66
N VAL A 686 5.61 6.51 -28.04
CA VAL A 686 4.33 7.09 -27.61
C VAL A 686 3.26 6.73 -28.62
N ARG A 687 2.17 6.11 -28.18
CA ARG A 687 0.98 5.79 -28.97
C ARG A 687 -0.21 6.58 -28.46
N ASP A 688 -0.75 7.42 -29.31
CA ASP A 688 -1.98 8.13 -29.02
C ASP A 688 -3.14 7.36 -29.69
N THR A 689 -3.99 6.75 -28.88
CA THR A 689 -5.17 6.02 -29.35
C THR A 689 -6.40 6.93 -29.47
N GLY A 690 -6.20 8.24 -29.51
CA GLY A 690 -7.26 9.23 -29.68
C GLY A 690 -8.18 8.85 -30.82
N SER A 691 -9.43 8.46 -30.48
CA SER A 691 -10.51 8.21 -31.43
C SER A 691 -10.63 9.39 -32.37
N GLY A 692 -10.38 9.12 -33.67
CA GLY A 692 -10.40 10.11 -34.69
C GLY A 692 -11.76 10.82 -34.82
N TYR A 693 -11.82 12.04 -34.31
CA TYR A 693 -12.73 13.06 -34.78
C TYR A 693 -11.92 14.35 -34.92
N GLY A 694 -11.60 14.68 -36.15
CA GLY A 694 -11.10 15.99 -36.57
C GLY A 694 -9.59 16.05 -36.75
N GLY A 695 -9.13 15.66 -37.94
CA GLY A 695 -7.80 15.94 -38.41
C GLY A 695 -7.49 17.43 -38.51
N TYR A 696 -6.30 17.79 -38.12
CA TYR A 696 -5.48 18.76 -38.86
C TYR A 696 -4.02 18.40 -38.59
N GLY A 697 -3.35 17.96 -39.66
CA GLY A 697 -1.95 17.67 -39.68
C GLY A 697 -1.10 18.95 -39.52
N TYR A 698 -0.01 18.82 -38.77
CA TYR A 698 1.14 19.67 -38.99
C TYR A 698 2.42 18.84 -38.94
N GLY A 699 2.89 18.49 -40.11
CA GLY A 699 4.25 18.04 -40.28
C GLY A 699 5.22 19.22 -40.19
N GLY A 700 6.26 19.10 -39.43
CA GLY A 700 7.30 20.09 -39.30
C GLY A 700 8.55 19.54 -38.67
N ARG A 701 9.44 18.95 -39.50
CA ARG A 701 10.85 18.76 -39.12
C ARG A 701 11.46 20.10 -38.78
N SER A 702 12.06 20.24 -37.63
CA SER A 702 13.20 21.14 -37.48
C SER A 702 14.17 20.66 -36.42
N ASN A 703 15.28 20.28 -36.93
CA ASN A 703 16.57 20.07 -36.26
C ASN A 703 17.05 21.42 -35.68
N ARG A 704 17.20 21.53 -34.35
CA ARG A 704 18.05 22.60 -33.77
C ARG A 704 18.72 22.14 -32.50
N GLY A 705 19.99 22.48 -32.41
CA GLY A 705 21.02 22.04 -31.52
C GLY A 705 20.75 22.30 -30.04
N PHE A 706 21.43 21.47 -29.27
CA PHE A 706 21.58 21.55 -27.82
C PHE A 706 22.30 22.84 -27.45
N ASP A 707 21.62 23.68 -26.68
CA ASP A 707 22.24 24.78 -25.97
C ASP A 707 22.22 24.47 -24.48
N THR A 708 23.41 24.45 -23.89
CA THR A 708 23.65 24.21 -22.49
C THR A 708 23.19 25.39 -21.65
N ARG A 709 22.09 25.21 -20.91
CA ARG A 709 21.72 26.13 -19.82
C ARG A 709 21.53 25.34 -18.51
N ASP A 710 21.96 26.02 -17.46
CA ASP A 710 22.04 25.51 -16.09
C ASP A 710 20.80 24.74 -15.61
N PRO A 711 20.99 23.66 -14.81
CA PRO A 711 19.88 22.80 -14.32
C PRO A 711 19.02 23.41 -13.20
N PHE A 712 19.19 24.66 -12.83
CA PHE A 712 18.59 25.23 -11.61
C PHE A 712 17.48 26.26 -11.82
N ASP A 713 17.05 26.53 -13.04
CA ASP A 713 15.94 27.47 -13.27
C ASP A 713 14.64 26.72 -13.56
N SER A 714 13.75 26.81 -12.55
CA SER A 714 12.31 26.49 -12.54
C SER A 714 11.90 25.02 -12.73
N LEU A 715 11.55 24.40 -11.61
CA LEU A 715 10.84 23.12 -11.46
C LEU A 715 9.46 23.05 -12.16
N TYR A 716 9.06 24.10 -12.89
CA TYR A 716 7.74 24.24 -13.51
C TYR A 716 7.77 24.47 -15.03
N GLU A 717 8.90 24.26 -15.70
CA GLU A 717 9.07 24.47 -17.13
C GLU A 717 9.37 23.18 -17.93
N THR A 718 8.90 22.03 -17.46
CA THR A 718 9.03 20.80 -18.25
C THR A 718 8.14 20.84 -19.50
N PRO A 719 8.55 20.17 -20.62
CA PRO A 719 7.73 20.10 -21.84
C PRO A 719 6.30 19.58 -21.61
N GLY A 720 6.08 18.70 -20.62
CA GLY A 720 4.75 18.22 -20.21
C GLY A 720 3.91 19.34 -19.60
N TRP A 721 4.51 20.15 -18.72
CA TRP A 721 3.86 21.30 -18.10
C TRP A 721 3.54 22.40 -19.11
N GLN A 722 4.42 22.65 -20.07
CA GLN A 722 4.18 23.61 -21.15
C GLN A 722 3.03 23.17 -22.07
N ARG A 723 2.94 21.87 -22.37
CA ARG A 723 1.82 21.29 -23.10
C ARG A 723 0.50 21.36 -22.32
N ALA A 724 0.52 21.04 -21.04
CA ALA A 724 -0.66 21.15 -20.17
C ALA A 724 -1.11 22.60 -20.01
N ARG A 725 -0.20 23.57 -19.88
CA ARG A 725 -0.48 25.02 -19.87
C ARG A 725 -1.02 25.50 -21.22
N ALA A 726 -0.46 25.05 -22.33
CA ALA A 726 -0.95 25.41 -23.65
C ALA A 726 -2.36 24.89 -23.89
N GLN A 727 -2.69 23.68 -23.46
CA GLN A 727 -4.05 23.15 -23.53
C GLN A 727 -5.03 23.83 -22.56
N ALA A 728 -4.57 24.20 -21.35
CA ALA A 728 -5.36 24.97 -20.40
C ALA A 728 -5.62 26.40 -20.88
N SER A 729 -4.66 27.02 -21.55
CA SER A 729 -4.82 28.38 -22.12
C SER A 729 -5.73 28.43 -23.35
N THR A 730 -5.77 27.38 -24.17
CA THR A 730 -6.72 27.26 -25.30
C THR A 730 -8.15 26.99 -24.81
N ARG A 731 -8.36 26.38 -23.66
CA ARG A 731 -9.69 26.20 -23.04
C ARG A 731 -10.21 27.45 -22.33
N LYS A 732 -9.36 28.42 -21.95
CA LYS A 732 -9.79 29.68 -21.32
C LYS A 732 -10.46 30.68 -22.29
N SER A 733 -10.48 30.41 -23.57
CA SER A 733 -11.17 31.29 -24.55
C SER A 733 -12.69 31.11 -24.58
N HIS A 734 -13.27 30.19 -23.82
CA HIS A 734 -14.72 30.01 -23.69
C HIS A 734 -15.19 30.03 -22.24
N GLY A 735 -14.52 30.81 -21.38
CA GLY A 735 -15.06 31.21 -20.09
C GLY A 735 -16.24 32.13 -20.27
N PRO A 736 -17.21 32.16 -19.35
CA PRO A 736 -18.32 33.09 -19.43
C PRO A 736 -17.77 34.50 -19.57
N VAL A 737 -18.26 35.20 -20.59
CA VAL A 737 -17.99 36.61 -20.82
C VAL A 737 -18.43 37.34 -19.56
N THR A 738 -17.50 37.82 -18.76
CA THR A 738 -17.81 38.76 -17.71
C THR A 738 -18.12 40.06 -18.40
N ILE A 739 -19.40 40.37 -18.51
CA ILE A 739 -19.84 41.69 -18.89
C ILE A 739 -19.74 42.53 -17.61
N ASP A 740 -18.77 43.42 -17.57
CA ASP A 740 -18.77 44.53 -16.60
C ASP A 740 -19.98 45.39 -16.93
N GLY A 741 -21.07 45.14 -16.22
CA GLY A 741 -22.28 45.93 -16.27
C GLY A 741 -22.32 46.77 -15.00
N ASP A 742 -22.25 48.09 -15.17
CA ASP A 742 -22.54 49.05 -14.14
C ASP A 742 -23.87 48.70 -13.46
N LEU A 743 -23.86 48.69 -12.15
CA LEU A 743 -25.02 48.51 -11.28
C LEU A 743 -26.01 49.67 -11.46
N VAL A 744 -26.94 49.54 -12.38
CA VAL A 744 -28.17 50.34 -12.36
C VAL A 744 -29.22 49.51 -11.63
N ALA A 745 -29.41 49.83 -10.35
CA ALA A 745 -30.52 49.33 -9.57
C ALA A 745 -31.85 49.70 -10.23
N ARG A 746 -32.48 48.80 -10.92
CA ARG A 746 -33.90 48.79 -11.21
C ARG A 746 -34.55 47.62 -10.52
N SER A 747 -35.35 47.95 -9.51
CA SER A 747 -36.33 47.02 -8.97
C SER A 747 -37.32 46.66 -10.05
N VAL A 748 -37.19 45.47 -10.63
CA VAL A 748 -38.26 44.85 -11.36
C VAL A 748 -38.75 43.68 -10.50
N ASP A 749 -39.94 43.93 -10.00
CA ASP A 749 -40.74 42.93 -9.28
C ASP A 749 -41.29 41.97 -10.35
N ASP A 750 -40.47 40.97 -10.78
CA ASP A 750 -40.93 39.91 -11.63
C ASP A 750 -41.29 38.72 -10.74
N GLY A 751 -42.57 38.52 -10.56
CA GLY A 751 -43.28 37.47 -9.84
C GLY A 751 -42.86 36.02 -10.16
N ARG A 752 -41.57 35.71 -10.10
CA ARG A 752 -41.04 34.34 -10.01
C ARG A 752 -40.75 34.05 -8.58
N GLY A 753 -41.65 33.37 -7.92
CA GLY A 753 -41.43 32.82 -6.59
C GLY A 753 -40.17 32.00 -6.54
N SER A 754 -39.44 32.09 -5.43
CA SER A 754 -38.29 31.24 -5.16
C SER A 754 -38.59 29.77 -5.50
N ALA A 755 -37.61 29.07 -6.05
CA ALA A 755 -37.75 27.63 -6.38
C ALA A 755 -37.88 26.76 -5.13
N TYR A 756 -37.81 27.38 -3.93
CA TYR A 756 -37.89 26.74 -2.62
C TYR A 756 -39.08 27.25 -1.84
N SER A 757 -39.54 26.44 -0.88
CA SER A 757 -40.66 26.83 0.03
C SER A 757 -40.20 26.74 1.49
N VAL A 758 -40.85 27.58 2.34
CA VAL A 758 -40.64 27.51 3.79
C VAL A 758 -41.02 26.11 4.30
N GLY A 759 -40.19 25.53 5.16
CA GLY A 759 -40.34 24.18 5.66
C GLY A 759 -39.65 23.12 4.77
N GLN A 760 -39.11 23.50 3.60
CA GLN A 760 -38.41 22.58 2.71
C GLN A 760 -37.03 22.25 3.27
N ARG A 761 -36.66 20.96 3.26
CA ARG A 761 -35.32 20.48 3.59
C ARG A 761 -34.39 20.71 2.41
N VAL A 762 -33.20 21.25 2.69
CA VAL A 762 -32.22 21.64 1.68
C VAL A 762 -30.81 21.28 2.16
N PHE A 763 -29.90 21.18 1.22
CA PHE A 763 -28.48 20.92 1.47
C PHE A 763 -27.62 22.10 1.01
N HIS A 764 -26.68 22.50 1.85
CA HIS A 764 -25.67 23.51 1.55
C HIS A 764 -24.28 22.93 1.73
N LEU A 765 -23.41 23.08 0.74
CA LEU A 765 -22.09 22.45 0.66
C LEU A 765 -21.20 22.70 1.90
N LYS A 766 -21.34 23.87 2.53
CA LYS A 766 -20.54 24.27 3.68
C LYS A 766 -21.24 23.96 5.03
N PHE A 767 -22.58 23.97 5.08
CA PHE A 767 -23.32 23.93 6.33
C PHE A 767 -24.14 22.63 6.50
N GLY A 768 -24.21 21.79 5.47
CA GLY A 768 -24.93 20.52 5.50
C GLY A 768 -26.43 20.69 5.28
N TYR A 769 -27.20 19.74 5.82
CA TYR A 769 -28.65 19.71 5.71
C TYR A 769 -29.28 20.73 6.67
N GLY A 770 -30.39 21.34 6.21
CA GLY A 770 -31.17 22.26 7.01
C GLY A 770 -32.58 22.45 6.46
N THR A 771 -33.46 23.10 7.24
CA THR A 771 -34.84 23.40 6.86
C THR A 771 -35.00 24.91 6.69
N ILE A 772 -35.68 25.30 5.64
CA ILE A 772 -35.92 26.72 5.32
C ILE A 772 -36.98 27.27 6.29
N ASN A 773 -36.59 28.25 7.06
CA ASN A 773 -37.48 28.94 8.00
C ASN A 773 -38.10 30.21 7.42
N ASN A 774 -37.37 30.90 6.51
CA ASN A 774 -37.86 32.11 5.87
C ASN A 774 -37.19 32.32 4.50
N ILE A 775 -37.92 32.97 3.55
CA ILE A 775 -37.45 33.25 2.21
C ILE A 775 -37.59 34.77 1.97
N GLU A 776 -36.47 35.43 1.68
CA GLU A 776 -36.38 36.83 1.36
C GLU A 776 -35.73 37.04 -0.01
N GLY A 777 -36.52 37.02 -1.07
CA GLY A 777 -36.01 37.03 -2.44
C GLY A 777 -35.13 35.79 -2.75
N ASN A 778 -33.87 35.99 -3.11
CA ASN A 778 -32.91 34.91 -3.36
C ASN A 778 -32.10 34.48 -2.09
N LYS A 779 -32.49 34.97 -0.90
CA LYS A 779 -31.88 34.63 0.38
C LYS A 779 -32.79 33.73 1.18
N LEU A 780 -32.24 32.60 1.60
CA LEU A 780 -32.92 31.63 2.41
C LEU A 780 -32.39 31.66 3.83
N SER A 781 -33.29 31.83 4.81
CA SER A 781 -32.96 31.59 6.20
C SER A 781 -33.18 30.13 6.51
N ILE A 782 -32.11 29.40 6.78
CA ILE A 782 -32.12 27.95 6.95
C ILE A 782 -31.64 27.62 8.35
N GLU A 783 -32.37 26.76 9.02
CA GLU A 783 -31.96 26.12 10.27
C GLU A 783 -31.17 24.87 9.91
N PHE A 784 -29.84 24.92 9.96
CA PHE A 784 -28.98 23.80 9.67
C PHE A 784 -28.83 22.90 10.89
N GLU A 785 -28.93 21.59 10.67
CA GLU A 785 -28.88 20.57 11.72
C GLU A 785 -27.58 20.62 12.56
N LYS A 786 -26.45 21.01 11.95
CA LYS A 786 -25.15 21.08 12.60
C LYS A 786 -24.64 22.50 12.85
N ALA A 787 -25.09 23.46 12.08
CA ALA A 787 -24.54 24.82 12.09
C ALA A 787 -25.50 25.90 12.66
N GLY A 788 -26.74 25.50 13.06
CA GLY A 788 -27.77 26.41 13.53
C GLY A 788 -28.30 27.34 12.43
N PRO A 789 -29.06 28.39 12.78
CA PRO A 789 -29.68 29.27 11.80
C PRO A 789 -28.64 30.06 11.01
N LYS A 790 -28.72 30.00 9.68
CA LYS A 790 -27.88 30.77 8.75
C LYS A 790 -28.70 31.33 7.61
N LYS A 791 -28.33 32.53 7.17
CA LYS A 791 -28.82 33.10 5.92
C LYS A 791 -27.84 32.75 4.78
N VAL A 792 -28.36 32.15 3.71
CA VAL A 792 -27.57 31.73 2.54
C VAL A 792 -28.27 32.16 1.25
N LEU A 793 -27.54 32.25 0.17
CA LEU A 793 -28.11 32.51 -1.14
C LEU A 793 -28.68 31.22 -1.76
N GLU A 794 -29.82 31.33 -2.43
CA GLU A 794 -30.52 30.25 -3.10
C GLU A 794 -29.61 29.47 -4.06
N SER A 795 -28.69 30.16 -4.76
CA SER A 795 -27.74 29.55 -5.70
C SER A 795 -26.72 28.59 -5.09
N PHE A 796 -26.53 28.61 -3.76
CA PHE A 796 -25.63 27.71 -3.03
C PHE A 796 -26.35 26.59 -2.29
N VAL A 797 -27.65 26.46 -2.54
CA VAL A 797 -28.52 25.52 -1.85
C VAL A 797 -29.11 24.54 -2.87
N GLN A 798 -29.10 23.30 -2.55
CA GLN A 798 -29.69 22.21 -3.34
C GLN A 798 -30.90 21.64 -2.60
N LYS A 799 -31.92 21.21 -3.34
CA LYS A 799 -33.05 20.46 -2.77
C LYS A 799 -32.50 19.14 -2.23
N ALA A 800 -32.81 18.87 -0.96
CA ALA A 800 -32.39 17.65 -0.29
C ALA A 800 -33.33 16.49 -0.63
#